data_fd228349a62143faccd8316935eccd8d
#
_entry.id   fd228349a62143faccd8316935eccd8d
#
_cell.length_a   1.000
_cell.length_b   1.000
_cell.length_c   1.000
_cell.angle_alpha   90.00
_cell.angle_beta   90.00
_cell.angle_gamma   90.00
#
_symmetry.space_group_name_H-M   'P 1'
#
loop_
_entity.id
_entity.type
_entity.pdbx_description
1 polymer ?
#
loop_
_entity_poly.entity_id
_entity_poly.type
_entity_poly.pdbx_seq_one_letter_code
_entity_poly.pdbx_strand_id
1 'polypeptide(L)'
;MPRRDDIKKVMIIGSGPIIIGQACEFDYSGTQACKALRGLGYKIVLVNSNPATIMTDPGMADVTYIEPLNLQRMQDIIEKERPDALLPNLGGQTGLNLSSELSRTGVLKQFGVKIIGVDIDAIERGDDRLAFKETMSRLGIDMPKSKITFSVEEAEEIAAELGYPVVIRPAYTMGGTGGGLVYNVEELRTVASRGISASLVGQILVEESVLGWEELELEVVRDSKNQMITVCFIENVDAMGVHTGDSYCTAPMLTISHDLQKRLQKYSYDIVEAIQVIGGTNIQFAHDPKTGRVVVIEINPRTSRSSALASKATGFPIALVSSKLAAGVTLNEIPYWRDGTLEKYTPSGEYVVVKFSRWAFEKFKNAQDKLGTQMRAVGEVMSIGKTYKEAFQKSIRSLEIGRHGLGFAKDFHQKGLDELMGLLAEPSSERQFIMYEALRKGATVDDLYNKTYIKPYFIEQMKELVELEEKILKYKGKTLPDDLLIKAKKDGFSDRYLSKLLGLTEKEIRDQRISLGMVEGWEPVPFSGVENAAYYFSTYNAPDQVKVSNKPKIMILGGGPNRIGQGIEFDYCCVHAAFALRDQGYETIMVNCNPETVSTDYDTSDKLYFEPLTVEDVLSIYEKEKPEGVIVQFGGQTPLNLANELAETGVKILGTSPETIDLAEDRDRFRQMMAKLRIPMPESGMASNLEEAILVAERIGYPLMVRPSYVLGGRGMEVVHDEEMLKQYVAAAVGVTPERPILIDKFLENAIEAEADAISDGTSAFVPAVMEHIELAGIHSGDSACVIPPISIPAKHSETIYDYTKKIAIELNVIGLMNIQYAIANDRVYVLEANPRASRTVPIVSKVCNIQMARLATQLMLGEKLSSLNLKPKFIRHFGVKESVFPFNMFLEVDPILGPEMRSTGEVLGMADSFGLAFFKAEEAAQQVLPSEGTVLITVAQEERPAVLDVAQEFYRLGFKIKATNGTHRFLADHGIESEPILKMHEGRPNIVDGIMNREI
;
A
#
# COMPACT_ATOMS: atom_id res chain seq x y z
N MET A 1 -30.35 1.36 20.19
CA MET A 1 -29.22 2.11 20.78
C MET A 1 -29.56 3.58 20.74
N PRO A 2 -29.21 4.38 21.74
CA PRO A 2 -29.40 5.82 21.70
C PRO A 2 -28.58 6.41 20.55
N ARG A 3 -29.15 7.32 19.83
CA ARG A 3 -28.53 8.11 18.78
C ARG A 3 -28.78 9.59 19.01
N ARG A 4 -27.97 10.42 18.36
CA ARG A 4 -28.18 11.88 18.42
C ARG A 4 -29.31 12.27 17.48
N ASP A 5 -30.47 12.66 18.05
CA ASP A 5 -31.66 13.06 17.27
C ASP A 5 -31.48 14.42 16.57
N ASP A 6 -30.49 15.20 16.97
CA ASP A 6 -30.12 16.47 16.35
C ASP A 6 -29.29 16.30 15.05
N ILE A 7 -28.96 15.06 14.67
CA ILE A 7 -28.19 14.71 13.48
C ILE A 7 -28.98 13.68 12.67
N LYS A 8 -29.14 13.92 11.38
CA LYS A 8 -29.79 12.98 10.43
C LYS A 8 -28.87 12.58 9.29
N LYS A 9 -28.01 13.51 8.86
CA LYS A 9 -27.06 13.31 7.74
C LYS A 9 -25.64 13.61 8.19
N VAL A 10 -24.75 12.64 8.00
CA VAL A 10 -23.33 12.74 8.37
C VAL A 10 -22.49 12.70 7.11
N MET A 11 -21.55 13.64 7.00
CA MET A 11 -20.50 13.62 5.99
C MET A 11 -19.26 12.93 6.53
N ILE A 12 -18.68 12.03 5.74
CA ILE A 12 -17.41 11.37 6.02
C ILE A 12 -16.40 11.80 4.97
N ILE A 13 -15.24 12.28 5.40
CA ILE A 13 -14.10 12.58 4.53
C ILE A 13 -13.19 11.38 4.51
N GLY A 14 -12.83 10.90 3.32
CA GLY A 14 -11.81 9.85 3.13
C GLY A 14 -10.39 10.39 3.24
N SER A 15 -9.43 9.54 2.94
CA SER A 15 -8.00 9.86 3.06
C SER A 15 -7.34 10.32 1.74
N GLY A 16 -8.07 10.27 0.64
CA GLY A 16 -7.48 10.53 -0.68
C GLY A 16 -6.69 9.34 -1.22
N PRO A 17 -5.63 9.59 -2.01
CA PRO A 17 -4.82 8.53 -2.59
C PRO A 17 -3.98 7.79 -1.54
N ILE A 18 -3.52 6.60 -1.89
CA ILE A 18 -2.52 5.87 -1.11
C ILE A 18 -1.15 6.52 -1.31
N ILE A 19 -0.56 6.97 -0.22
CA ILE A 19 0.78 7.52 -0.16
C ILE A 19 1.57 6.85 0.97
N ILE A 20 2.90 6.96 0.94
CA ILE A 20 3.72 6.50 2.06
C ILE A 20 3.32 7.29 3.32
N GLY A 21 2.94 6.57 4.37
CA GLY A 21 2.45 7.15 5.63
C GLY A 21 0.92 7.21 5.76
N GLN A 22 0.16 7.06 4.65
CA GLN A 22 -1.30 7.04 4.67
C GLN A 22 -1.81 6.07 3.58
N ALA A 23 -1.93 4.79 3.93
CA ALA A 23 -2.22 3.70 3.02
C ALA A 23 -3.68 3.21 3.12
N CYS A 24 -3.92 1.91 2.88
CA CYS A 24 -5.28 1.36 2.76
C CYS A 24 -6.01 1.16 4.10
N GLU A 25 -5.37 1.36 5.24
CA GLU A 25 -6.00 1.34 6.57
C GLU A 25 -7.18 2.32 6.69
N PHE A 26 -7.19 3.36 5.87
CA PHE A 26 -8.29 4.33 5.87
C PHE A 26 -9.47 3.92 4.99
N ASP A 27 -9.28 3.03 4.02
CA ASP A 27 -10.42 2.37 3.36
C ASP A 27 -11.16 1.47 4.34
N TYR A 28 -10.41 0.69 5.13
CA TYR A 28 -10.97 -0.09 6.24
C TYR A 28 -11.78 0.82 7.19
N SER A 29 -11.18 1.89 7.71
CA SER A 29 -11.85 2.74 8.70
C SER A 29 -13.05 3.48 8.12
N GLY A 30 -12.97 4.00 6.90
CA GLY A 30 -14.08 4.66 6.20
C GLY A 30 -15.24 3.72 5.89
N THR A 31 -14.94 2.51 5.44
CA THR A 31 -15.93 1.45 5.19
C THR A 31 -16.68 1.07 6.47
N GLN A 32 -15.96 0.87 7.58
CA GLN A 32 -16.55 0.57 8.88
C GLN A 32 -17.38 1.73 9.43
N ALA A 33 -16.96 2.98 9.18
CA ALA A 33 -17.73 4.16 9.55
C ALA A 33 -19.08 4.21 8.81
N CYS A 34 -19.08 4.00 7.51
CA CYS A 34 -20.31 3.94 6.72
C CYS A 34 -21.27 2.87 7.25
N LYS A 35 -20.78 1.65 7.50
CA LYS A 35 -21.58 0.54 8.03
C LYS A 35 -22.14 0.86 9.42
N ALA A 36 -21.32 1.40 10.33
CA ALA A 36 -21.71 1.72 11.70
C ALA A 36 -22.82 2.79 11.74
N LEU A 37 -22.62 3.90 11.02
CA LEU A 37 -23.57 5.02 11.03
C LEU A 37 -24.88 4.67 10.31
N ARG A 38 -24.83 3.94 9.20
CA ARG A 38 -26.06 3.41 8.55
C ARG A 38 -26.84 2.48 9.47
N GLY A 39 -26.13 1.59 10.18
CA GLY A 39 -26.74 0.71 11.18
C GLY A 39 -27.45 1.46 12.32
N LEU A 40 -27.03 2.70 12.60
CA LEU A 40 -27.69 3.61 13.53
C LEU A 40 -28.80 4.48 12.89
N GLY A 41 -29.01 4.34 11.56
CA GLY A 41 -30.06 5.00 10.81
C GLY A 41 -29.73 6.43 10.34
N TYR A 42 -28.45 6.79 10.26
CA TYR A 42 -28.02 8.06 9.64
C TYR A 42 -27.92 7.92 8.13
N LYS A 43 -28.16 9.02 7.42
CA LYS A 43 -27.81 9.17 6.00
C LYS A 43 -26.35 9.56 5.90
N ILE A 44 -25.63 8.98 4.92
CA ILE A 44 -24.20 9.17 4.76
C ILE A 44 -23.89 9.86 3.44
N VAL A 45 -23.12 10.94 3.51
CA VAL A 45 -22.43 11.56 2.37
C VAL A 45 -20.95 11.24 2.50
N LEU A 46 -20.39 10.51 1.55
CA LEU A 46 -18.97 10.17 1.53
C LEU A 46 -18.26 10.96 0.45
N VAL A 47 -17.09 11.52 0.78
CA VAL A 47 -16.21 12.20 -0.18
C VAL A 47 -14.83 11.57 -0.11
N ASN A 48 -14.34 11.04 -1.23
CA ASN A 48 -12.96 10.53 -1.37
C ASN A 48 -12.55 10.57 -2.84
N SER A 49 -11.26 10.79 -3.12
CA SER A 49 -10.73 10.85 -4.48
C SER A 49 -10.20 9.52 -5.02
N ASN A 50 -10.07 8.51 -4.16
CA ASN A 50 -9.50 7.20 -4.53
C ASN A 50 -10.58 6.26 -5.10
N PRO A 51 -10.49 5.86 -6.38
CA PRO A 51 -11.49 4.98 -7.00
C PRO A 51 -11.36 3.51 -6.57
N ALA A 52 -10.19 3.10 -6.09
CA ALA A 52 -9.90 1.71 -5.73
C ALA A 52 -10.43 1.31 -4.34
N THR A 53 -11.00 2.26 -3.57
CA THR A 53 -11.52 2.00 -2.23
C THR A 53 -12.91 1.36 -2.25
N ILE A 54 -13.17 0.50 -1.26
CA ILE A 54 -14.50 -0.07 -0.99
C ILE A 54 -15.45 1.00 -0.47
N MET A 55 -14.96 1.94 0.35
CA MET A 55 -15.82 3.01 0.88
C MET A 55 -16.51 3.82 -0.22
N THR A 56 -15.85 4.03 -1.37
CA THR A 56 -16.42 4.79 -2.50
C THR A 56 -17.32 3.97 -3.41
N ASP A 57 -17.60 2.74 -3.06
CA ASP A 57 -18.45 1.84 -3.87
C ASP A 57 -19.93 2.21 -3.75
N PRO A 58 -20.72 2.07 -4.83
CA PRO A 58 -22.16 2.24 -4.76
C PRO A 58 -22.79 1.35 -3.69
N GLY A 59 -23.57 1.94 -2.80
CA GLY A 59 -24.23 1.22 -1.71
C GLY A 59 -23.50 1.26 -0.37
N MET A 60 -22.25 1.76 -0.29
CA MET A 60 -21.58 2.01 0.98
C MET A 60 -22.15 3.25 1.69
N ALA A 61 -22.35 4.33 0.97
CA ALA A 61 -23.00 5.55 1.43
C ALA A 61 -24.30 5.82 0.66
N ASP A 62 -25.17 6.72 1.18
CA ASP A 62 -26.36 7.18 0.47
C ASP A 62 -25.99 8.03 -0.74
N VAL A 63 -24.93 8.84 -0.60
CA VAL A 63 -24.34 9.66 -1.66
C VAL A 63 -22.82 9.56 -1.57
N THR A 64 -22.18 9.25 -2.69
CA THR A 64 -20.72 9.16 -2.80
C THR A 64 -20.22 10.17 -3.81
N TYR A 65 -19.24 10.99 -3.42
CA TYR A 65 -18.51 11.90 -4.27
C TYR A 65 -17.08 11.40 -4.46
N ILE A 66 -16.71 11.10 -5.70
CA ILE A 66 -15.31 10.88 -6.08
C ILE A 66 -14.79 12.22 -6.58
N GLU A 67 -14.25 13.00 -5.65
CA GLU A 67 -13.81 14.38 -5.88
C GLU A 67 -12.49 14.67 -5.15
N PRO A 68 -11.71 15.66 -5.61
CA PRO A 68 -10.52 16.12 -4.88
C PRO A 68 -10.85 16.55 -3.46
N LEU A 69 -9.99 16.19 -2.53
CA LEU A 69 -10.12 16.57 -1.11
C LEU A 69 -9.46 17.94 -0.87
N ASN A 70 -10.14 19.01 -1.28
CA ASN A 70 -9.70 20.38 -1.04
C ASN A 70 -10.86 21.28 -0.57
N LEU A 71 -10.52 22.44 -0.05
CA LEU A 71 -11.47 23.38 0.55
C LEU A 71 -12.64 23.71 -0.38
N GLN A 72 -12.35 24.07 -1.64
CA GLN A 72 -13.39 24.51 -2.59
C GLN A 72 -14.38 23.39 -2.89
N ARG A 73 -13.90 22.18 -3.21
CA ARG A 73 -14.76 21.03 -3.52
C ARG A 73 -15.61 20.63 -2.31
N MET A 74 -15.00 20.65 -1.11
CA MET A 74 -15.74 20.35 0.11
C MET A 74 -16.81 21.38 0.41
N GLN A 75 -16.53 22.66 0.21
CA GLN A 75 -17.55 23.73 0.36
C GLN A 75 -18.73 23.53 -0.60
N ASP A 76 -18.45 23.25 -1.89
CA ASP A 76 -19.48 23.02 -2.91
C ASP A 76 -20.38 21.83 -2.54
N ILE A 77 -19.78 20.73 -2.03
CA ILE A 77 -20.51 19.54 -1.62
C ILE A 77 -21.32 19.81 -0.34
N ILE A 78 -20.75 20.50 0.64
CA ILE A 78 -21.46 20.88 1.88
C ILE A 78 -22.65 21.78 1.55
N GLU A 79 -22.48 22.74 0.66
CA GLU A 79 -23.56 23.62 0.21
C GLU A 79 -24.71 22.86 -0.44
N LYS A 80 -24.38 21.88 -1.27
CA LYS A 80 -25.35 21.04 -1.99
C LYS A 80 -26.05 20.04 -1.07
N GLU A 81 -25.28 19.31 -0.26
CA GLU A 81 -25.78 18.18 0.52
C GLU A 81 -26.34 18.58 1.88
N ARG A 82 -25.90 19.71 2.45
CA ARG A 82 -26.33 20.20 3.77
C ARG A 82 -26.24 19.11 4.85
N PRO A 83 -25.07 18.53 5.11
CA PRO A 83 -24.94 17.58 6.21
C PRO A 83 -25.11 18.27 7.56
N ASP A 84 -25.68 17.55 8.53
CA ASP A 84 -25.82 18.07 9.90
C ASP A 84 -24.49 17.96 10.67
N ALA A 85 -23.68 16.96 10.30
CA ALA A 85 -22.41 16.69 10.96
C ALA A 85 -21.32 16.23 9.98
N LEU A 86 -20.06 16.44 10.41
CA LEU A 86 -18.84 16.00 9.76
C LEU A 86 -18.05 15.08 10.69
N LEU A 87 -17.64 13.91 10.20
CA LEU A 87 -16.81 12.94 10.90
C LEU A 87 -15.40 12.90 10.26
N PRO A 88 -14.37 13.54 10.86
CA PRO A 88 -13.07 13.70 10.25
C PRO A 88 -12.07 12.59 10.56
N ASN A 89 -12.13 11.99 11.74
CA ASN A 89 -11.07 11.21 12.34
C ASN A 89 -10.89 9.78 11.78
N LEU A 90 -11.61 9.43 10.73
CA LEU A 90 -11.49 8.16 10.02
C LEU A 90 -10.87 8.30 8.62
N GLY A 91 -10.60 9.52 8.19
CA GLY A 91 -9.94 9.86 6.92
C GLY A 91 -8.45 10.22 7.04
N GLY A 92 -7.78 9.75 8.10
CA GLY A 92 -6.37 10.03 8.33
C GLY A 92 -6.08 11.51 8.59
N GLN A 93 -4.84 11.90 8.38
CA GLN A 93 -4.41 13.30 8.55
C GLN A 93 -5.09 14.24 7.54
N THR A 94 -5.35 13.76 6.33
CA THR A 94 -6.08 14.52 5.31
C THR A 94 -7.46 14.97 5.81
N GLY A 95 -8.22 14.05 6.41
CA GLY A 95 -9.54 14.37 6.99
C GLY A 95 -9.46 15.41 8.09
N LEU A 96 -8.47 15.31 9.00
CA LEU A 96 -8.28 16.26 10.10
C LEU A 96 -7.89 17.65 9.58
N ASN A 97 -6.89 17.73 8.71
CA ASN A 97 -6.39 18.99 8.16
C ASN A 97 -7.49 19.75 7.41
N LEU A 98 -8.23 19.05 6.56
CA LEU A 98 -9.30 19.64 5.77
C LEU A 98 -10.48 20.11 6.66
N SER A 99 -10.78 19.38 7.73
CA SER A 99 -11.80 19.78 8.71
C SER A 99 -11.39 21.03 9.47
N SER A 100 -10.12 21.16 9.86
CA SER A 100 -9.56 22.37 10.48
C SER A 100 -9.63 23.56 9.53
N GLU A 101 -9.32 23.36 8.26
CA GLU A 101 -9.39 24.40 7.23
C GLU A 101 -10.84 24.87 6.98
N LEU A 102 -11.79 23.95 6.84
CA LEU A 102 -13.21 24.24 6.72
C LEU A 102 -13.77 25.02 7.93
N SER A 103 -13.26 24.72 9.11
CA SER A 103 -13.64 25.44 10.34
C SER A 103 -13.05 26.86 10.35
N ARG A 104 -11.75 27.01 10.08
CA ARG A 104 -11.04 28.32 10.07
C ARG A 104 -11.58 29.28 9.03
N THR A 105 -11.96 28.77 7.86
CA THR A 105 -12.59 29.57 6.80
C THR A 105 -14.06 29.89 7.05
N GLY A 106 -14.67 29.35 8.11
CA GLY A 106 -16.04 29.60 8.52
C GLY A 106 -17.10 28.81 7.75
N VAL A 107 -16.72 27.94 6.82
CA VAL A 107 -17.64 27.12 6.00
C VAL A 107 -18.56 26.28 6.89
N LEU A 108 -18.02 25.58 7.90
CA LEU A 108 -18.83 24.76 8.79
C LEU A 108 -19.87 25.59 9.56
N LYS A 109 -19.50 26.79 10.03
CA LYS A 109 -20.40 27.70 10.73
C LYS A 109 -21.47 28.26 9.78
N GLN A 110 -21.11 28.61 8.55
CA GLN A 110 -22.03 29.14 7.53
C GLN A 110 -23.16 28.16 7.24
N PHE A 111 -22.86 26.87 7.15
CA PHE A 111 -23.84 25.84 6.81
C PHE A 111 -24.36 25.06 8.01
N GLY A 112 -23.95 25.41 9.24
CA GLY A 112 -24.44 24.80 10.49
C GLY A 112 -23.96 23.36 10.70
N VAL A 113 -22.82 22.98 10.11
CA VAL A 113 -22.25 21.63 10.21
C VAL A 113 -21.51 21.47 11.53
N LYS A 114 -21.87 20.44 12.30
CA LYS A 114 -21.21 20.09 13.58
C LYS A 114 -20.09 19.08 13.31
N ILE A 115 -18.96 19.23 13.98
CA ILE A 115 -17.93 18.17 13.99
C ILE A 115 -18.28 17.16 15.07
N ILE A 116 -18.17 15.87 14.75
CA ILE A 116 -18.41 14.75 15.67
C ILE A 116 -17.18 13.86 15.75
N GLY A 117 -17.00 13.20 16.90
CA GLY A 117 -15.80 12.40 17.18
C GLY A 117 -14.69 13.26 17.78
N VAL A 118 -13.86 13.86 16.95
CA VAL A 118 -12.76 14.73 17.39
C VAL A 118 -13.06 16.16 16.94
N ASP A 119 -13.22 17.08 17.88
CA ASP A 119 -13.46 18.48 17.57
C ASP A 119 -12.19 19.24 17.15
N ILE A 120 -12.35 20.45 16.65
CA ILE A 120 -11.22 21.24 16.11
C ILE A 120 -10.20 21.57 17.20
N ASP A 121 -10.63 21.90 18.39
CA ASP A 121 -9.72 22.19 19.50
C ASP A 121 -8.89 20.95 19.90
N ALA A 122 -9.49 19.77 19.87
CA ALA A 122 -8.79 18.52 20.10
C ALA A 122 -7.76 18.21 18.97
N ILE A 123 -8.13 18.48 17.71
CA ILE A 123 -7.20 18.33 16.58
C ILE A 123 -6.01 19.29 16.74
N GLU A 124 -6.28 20.57 17.00
CA GLU A 124 -5.23 21.58 17.15
C GLU A 124 -4.32 21.28 18.36
N ARG A 125 -4.86 20.87 19.49
CA ARG A 125 -4.08 20.49 20.67
C ARG A 125 -3.27 19.20 20.50
N GLY A 126 -3.69 18.31 19.63
CA GLY A 126 -2.97 17.08 19.29
C GLY A 126 -1.86 17.31 18.28
N ASP A 127 -2.11 18.11 17.25
CA ASP A 127 -1.21 18.32 16.10
C ASP A 127 -0.24 19.49 16.30
N ASP A 128 -0.65 20.56 17.00
CA ASP A 128 0.24 21.68 17.32
C ASP A 128 1.20 21.29 18.47
N ARG A 129 2.47 21.23 18.14
CA ARG A 129 3.53 20.79 19.06
C ARG A 129 3.64 21.65 20.31
N LEU A 130 3.37 22.96 20.22
CA LEU A 130 3.43 23.86 21.35
C LEU A 130 2.22 23.64 22.27
N ALA A 131 1.02 23.60 21.72
CA ALA A 131 -0.21 23.34 22.46
C ALA A 131 -0.18 21.95 23.13
N PHE A 132 0.36 20.95 22.43
CA PHE A 132 0.57 19.61 22.98
C PHE A 132 1.57 19.65 24.15
N LYS A 133 2.72 20.29 23.98
CA LYS A 133 3.75 20.44 25.03
C LYS A 133 3.22 21.16 26.28
N GLU A 134 2.45 22.21 26.09
CA GLU A 134 1.81 22.92 27.22
C GLU A 134 0.79 22.02 27.95
N THR A 135 0.04 21.20 27.21
CA THR A 135 -0.89 20.25 27.79
C THR A 135 -0.15 19.16 28.58
N MET A 136 0.92 18.59 28.03
CA MET A 136 1.75 17.60 28.73
C MET A 136 2.39 18.17 29.99
N SER A 137 2.88 19.40 29.92
CA SER A 137 3.45 20.11 31.07
C SER A 137 2.46 20.27 32.21
N ARG A 138 1.19 20.61 31.89
CA ARG A 138 0.10 20.72 32.89
C ARG A 138 -0.24 19.38 33.56
N LEU A 139 -0.12 18.28 32.80
CA LEU A 139 -0.33 16.92 33.28
C LEU A 139 0.87 16.35 34.07
N GLY A 140 2.01 17.03 34.03
CA GLY A 140 3.25 16.52 34.60
C GLY A 140 3.82 15.31 33.87
N ILE A 141 3.49 15.17 32.57
CA ILE A 141 4.00 14.12 31.69
C ILE A 141 5.19 14.68 30.92
N ASP A 142 6.30 13.94 30.95
CA ASP A 142 7.55 14.38 30.32
C ASP A 142 7.51 14.23 28.80
N MET A 143 8.16 15.16 28.11
CA MET A 143 8.39 15.14 26.67
C MET A 143 9.88 15.32 26.39
N PRO A 144 10.36 14.97 25.17
CA PRO A 144 11.72 15.34 24.78
C PRO A 144 11.90 16.86 24.89
N LYS A 145 13.06 17.28 25.40
CA LYS A 145 13.40 18.70 25.49
C LYS A 145 13.45 19.28 24.09
N SER A 146 12.82 20.41 23.87
CA SER A 146 12.70 20.97 22.54
C SER A 146 12.46 22.47 22.56
N LYS A 147 12.88 23.15 21.48
CA LYS A 147 12.56 24.56 21.20
C LYS A 147 12.14 24.73 19.74
N ILE A 148 11.24 25.66 19.51
CA ILE A 148 10.75 26.04 18.18
C ILE A 148 11.68 27.12 17.61
N THR A 149 11.90 27.08 16.30
CA THR A 149 12.58 28.12 15.56
C THR A 149 12.06 28.26 14.14
N PHE A 150 12.34 29.41 13.51
CA PHE A 150 12.02 29.74 12.12
C PHE A 150 13.27 30.01 11.28
N SER A 151 14.47 29.85 11.89
CA SER A 151 15.74 30.09 11.20
C SER A 151 16.76 28.97 11.46
N VAL A 152 17.72 28.84 10.55
CA VAL A 152 18.82 27.86 10.69
C VAL A 152 19.80 28.29 11.79
N GLU A 153 20.06 29.56 11.88
CA GLU A 153 20.99 30.14 12.88
C GLU A 153 20.49 29.86 14.30
N GLU A 154 19.21 30.10 14.58
CA GLU A 154 18.65 29.83 15.90
C GLU A 154 18.58 28.31 16.18
N ALA A 155 18.37 27.48 15.12
CA ALA A 155 18.45 26.04 15.27
C ALA A 155 19.84 25.55 15.69
N GLU A 156 20.91 26.18 15.20
CA GLU A 156 22.30 25.89 15.64
C GLU A 156 22.48 26.18 17.13
N GLU A 157 21.99 27.33 17.62
CA GLU A 157 22.08 27.70 19.04
C GLU A 157 21.32 26.70 19.92
N ILE A 158 20.10 26.31 19.51
CA ILE A 158 19.30 25.35 20.25
C ILE A 158 19.97 23.97 20.28
N ALA A 159 20.51 23.51 19.15
CA ALA A 159 21.21 22.23 19.08
C ALA A 159 22.50 22.22 19.94
N ALA A 160 23.23 23.34 20.00
CA ALA A 160 24.40 23.47 20.88
C ALA A 160 24.02 23.39 22.37
N GLU A 161 22.82 23.90 22.75
CA GLU A 161 22.31 23.80 24.12
C GLU A 161 21.84 22.38 24.48
N LEU A 162 21.15 21.72 23.56
CA LEU A 162 20.60 20.37 23.76
C LEU A 162 21.68 19.27 23.71
N GLY A 163 22.71 19.48 22.90
CA GLY A 163 23.75 18.50 22.59
C GLY A 163 23.34 17.54 21.47
N TYR A 164 24.29 17.24 20.55
CA TYR A 164 24.05 16.28 19.48
C TYR A 164 24.04 14.84 19.98
N PRO A 165 23.27 13.94 19.30
CA PRO A 165 22.38 14.19 18.17
C PRO A 165 21.09 14.90 18.58
N VAL A 166 20.51 15.68 17.64
CA VAL A 166 19.19 16.30 17.78
C VAL A 166 18.27 15.90 16.64
N VAL A 167 16.96 16.01 16.85
CA VAL A 167 15.94 15.73 15.82
C VAL A 167 15.34 17.05 15.36
N ILE A 168 15.24 17.22 14.04
CA ILE A 168 14.53 18.32 13.41
C ILE A 168 13.15 17.81 12.98
N ARG A 169 12.09 18.51 13.44
CA ARG A 169 10.71 18.19 13.07
C ARG A 169 10.02 19.42 12.49
N PRO A 170 9.69 19.43 11.20
CA PRO A 170 8.88 20.49 10.61
C PRO A 170 7.43 20.42 11.14
N ALA A 171 6.83 21.60 11.32
CA ALA A 171 5.43 21.69 11.72
C ALA A 171 4.49 21.36 10.54
N TYR A 172 3.37 20.67 10.84
CA TYR A 172 2.31 20.33 9.89
C TYR A 172 2.74 19.47 8.69
N THR A 173 3.71 18.56 8.89
CA THR A 173 4.15 17.61 7.87
C THR A 173 3.76 16.17 8.25
N MET A 174 3.55 15.30 7.23
CA MET A 174 3.20 13.89 7.40
C MET A 174 4.43 12.99 7.30
N GLY A 175 4.44 11.87 8.05
CA GLY A 175 5.44 10.82 7.94
C GLY A 175 6.89 11.28 8.17
N GLY A 176 7.11 12.39 8.89
CA GLY A 176 8.44 12.96 9.14
C GLY A 176 9.06 13.70 7.95
N THR A 177 8.26 14.06 6.93
CA THR A 177 8.72 14.76 5.73
C THR A 177 9.49 16.04 6.08
N GLY A 178 10.68 16.21 5.50
CA GLY A 178 11.55 17.37 5.70
C GLY A 178 12.35 17.37 7.01
N GLY A 179 12.00 16.49 7.96
CA GLY A 179 12.71 16.31 9.22
C GLY A 179 13.87 15.34 9.12
N GLY A 180 14.54 15.10 10.27
CA GLY A 180 15.59 14.09 10.36
C GLY A 180 16.39 14.19 11.66
N LEU A 181 17.13 13.13 11.92
CA LEU A 181 18.13 13.07 12.98
C LEU A 181 19.44 13.65 12.44
N VAL A 182 20.08 14.52 13.21
CA VAL A 182 21.33 15.19 12.84
C VAL A 182 22.38 15.03 13.92
N TYR A 183 23.61 14.75 13.51
CA TYR A 183 24.72 14.42 14.40
C TYR A 183 25.74 15.55 14.55
N ASN A 184 25.67 16.56 13.70
CA ASN A 184 26.62 17.68 13.66
C ASN A 184 25.98 18.93 13.03
N VAL A 185 26.69 20.06 13.08
CA VAL A 185 26.18 21.36 12.61
C VAL A 185 25.99 21.40 11.08
N GLU A 186 26.83 20.71 10.32
CA GLU A 186 26.73 20.67 8.86
C GLU A 186 25.46 19.98 8.40
N GLU A 187 25.15 18.83 9.00
CA GLU A 187 23.90 18.12 8.77
C GLU A 187 22.70 18.95 9.23
N LEU A 188 22.82 19.62 10.40
CA LEU A 188 21.78 20.48 10.94
C LEU A 188 21.36 21.56 9.93
N ARG A 189 22.32 22.27 9.35
CA ARG A 189 22.07 23.33 8.37
C ARG A 189 21.24 22.82 7.18
N THR A 190 21.62 21.67 6.68
CA THR A 190 20.93 21.05 5.54
C THR A 190 19.50 20.63 5.91
N VAL A 191 19.33 19.92 7.03
CA VAL A 191 18.03 19.39 7.45
C VAL A 191 17.12 20.49 7.96
N ALA A 192 17.62 21.48 8.71
CA ALA A 192 16.83 22.60 9.19
C ALA A 192 16.31 23.47 8.03
N SER A 193 17.17 23.80 7.05
CA SER A 193 16.75 24.55 5.85
C SER A 193 15.65 23.83 5.07
N ARG A 194 15.80 22.51 4.86
CA ARG A 194 14.81 21.66 4.22
C ARG A 194 13.52 21.61 5.04
N GLY A 195 13.64 21.47 6.36
CA GLY A 195 12.49 21.41 7.27
C GLY A 195 11.67 22.70 7.29
N ILE A 196 12.33 23.85 7.32
CA ILE A 196 11.70 25.17 7.23
C ILE A 196 10.93 25.30 5.91
N SER A 197 11.55 24.87 4.80
CA SER A 197 10.92 24.91 3.47
C SER A 197 9.74 23.93 3.33
N ALA A 198 9.78 22.80 3.99
CA ALA A 198 8.71 21.80 3.96
C ALA A 198 7.52 22.15 4.86
N SER A 199 7.73 22.99 5.87
CA SER A 199 6.69 23.41 6.80
C SER A 199 5.77 24.45 6.18
N LEU A 200 4.46 24.24 6.25
CA LEU A 200 3.44 25.19 5.75
C LEU A 200 3.53 26.58 6.40
N VAL A 201 4.12 26.66 7.59
CA VAL A 201 4.26 27.90 8.37
C VAL A 201 5.73 28.31 8.58
N GLY A 202 6.67 27.64 7.90
CA GLY A 202 8.11 27.92 8.03
C GLY A 202 8.69 27.59 9.40
N GLN A 203 8.06 26.75 10.19
CA GLN A 203 8.44 26.45 11.58
C GLN A 203 9.06 25.04 11.67
N ILE A 204 10.16 24.94 12.42
CA ILE A 204 10.74 23.67 12.84
C ILE A 204 10.89 23.60 14.36
N LEU A 205 10.84 22.38 14.86
CA LEU A 205 11.19 22.04 16.24
C LEU A 205 12.58 21.40 16.25
N VAL A 206 13.48 21.88 17.11
CA VAL A 206 14.75 21.23 17.42
C VAL A 206 14.59 20.51 18.75
N GLU A 207 14.77 19.20 18.76
CA GLU A 207 14.40 18.31 19.86
C GLU A 207 15.56 17.41 20.28
N GLU A 208 15.71 17.15 21.61
CA GLU A 208 16.67 16.17 22.11
C GLU A 208 16.41 14.80 21.48
N SER A 209 17.48 14.08 21.15
CA SER A 209 17.36 12.75 20.59
C SER A 209 17.07 11.72 21.68
N VAL A 210 16.08 10.88 21.43
CA VAL A 210 15.81 9.67 22.22
C VAL A 210 16.27 8.40 21.46
N LEU A 211 17.26 8.55 20.60
CA LEU A 211 17.84 7.46 19.81
C LEU A 211 18.22 6.28 20.70
N GLY A 212 17.81 5.09 20.30
CA GLY A 212 18.11 3.85 21.02
C GLY A 212 17.22 3.58 22.24
N TRP A 213 16.26 4.46 22.56
CA TRP A 213 15.25 4.18 23.58
C TRP A 213 14.22 3.18 23.05
N GLU A 214 13.49 2.52 23.97
CA GLU A 214 12.38 1.64 23.60
C GLU A 214 11.20 2.45 23.07
N GLU A 215 10.63 2.05 21.93
CA GLU A 215 9.44 2.68 21.35
C GLU A 215 8.20 1.85 21.67
N LEU A 216 7.21 2.48 22.29
CA LEU A 216 6.02 1.82 22.82
C LEU A 216 4.76 2.59 22.42
N GLU A 217 3.71 1.85 22.05
CA GLU A 217 2.44 2.45 21.60
C GLU A 217 1.25 1.86 22.35
N LEU A 218 0.24 2.71 22.60
CA LEU A 218 -1.05 2.27 23.11
C LEU A 218 -2.16 2.76 22.19
N GLU A 219 -3.07 1.86 21.87
CA GLU A 219 -4.35 2.17 21.23
C GLU A 219 -5.43 2.28 22.31
N VAL A 220 -6.01 3.47 22.46
CA VAL A 220 -7.00 3.81 23.49
C VAL A 220 -8.28 4.27 22.82
N VAL A 221 -9.42 3.90 23.42
CA VAL A 221 -10.74 4.36 23.00
C VAL A 221 -11.43 5.05 24.17
N ARG A 222 -11.99 6.25 23.92
CA ARG A 222 -12.73 7.05 24.91
C ARG A 222 -14.10 7.44 24.38
N ASP A 223 -15.11 7.37 25.24
CA ASP A 223 -16.46 7.82 24.92
C ASP A 223 -16.82 9.20 25.53
N SER A 224 -18.03 9.69 25.25
CA SER A 224 -18.51 10.99 25.73
C SER A 224 -18.78 11.04 27.22
N LYS A 225 -18.86 9.89 27.93
CA LYS A 225 -18.99 9.79 29.39
C LYS A 225 -17.63 9.65 30.09
N ASN A 226 -16.53 9.87 29.37
CA ASN A 226 -15.16 9.69 29.87
C ASN A 226 -14.85 8.25 30.31
N GLN A 227 -15.56 7.25 29.76
CA GLN A 227 -15.17 5.86 29.89
C GLN A 227 -14.03 5.59 28.91
N MET A 228 -12.97 4.93 29.36
CA MET A 228 -11.76 4.65 28.56
C MET A 228 -11.34 3.22 28.68
N ILE A 229 -10.85 2.67 27.57
CA ILE A 229 -10.26 1.34 27.50
C ILE A 229 -8.98 1.37 26.71
N THR A 230 -8.01 0.52 27.06
CA THR A 230 -6.84 0.24 26.24
C THR A 230 -7.14 -0.97 25.38
N VAL A 231 -7.15 -0.78 24.08
CA VAL A 231 -7.42 -1.84 23.10
C VAL A 231 -6.21 -2.74 22.93
N CYS A 232 -5.02 -2.14 22.81
CA CYS A 232 -3.79 -2.87 22.52
C CYS A 232 -2.58 -2.16 23.12
N PHE A 233 -1.62 -2.96 23.59
CA PHE A 233 -0.28 -2.56 23.98
C PHE A 233 0.68 -3.07 22.90
N ILE A 234 1.40 -2.17 22.24
CA ILE A 234 2.30 -2.49 21.10
C ILE A 234 3.73 -2.16 21.50
N GLU A 235 4.64 -3.12 21.33
CA GLU A 235 6.07 -2.97 21.53
C GLU A 235 6.77 -2.99 20.17
N ASN A 236 7.42 -1.88 19.82
CA ASN A 236 8.28 -1.83 18.64
C ASN A 236 9.59 -2.57 18.95
N VAL A 237 10.03 -3.45 18.06
CA VAL A 237 11.24 -4.24 18.23
C VAL A 237 12.47 -3.43 17.85
N ASP A 238 12.37 -2.62 16.81
CA ASP A 238 13.37 -1.59 16.53
C ASP A 238 13.28 -0.47 17.58
N ALA A 239 14.42 0.03 17.99
CA ALA A 239 14.49 1.14 18.92
C ALA A 239 14.16 2.49 18.25
N MET A 240 13.90 3.52 19.05
CA MET A 240 13.75 4.89 18.56
C MET A 240 14.90 5.28 17.64
N GLY A 241 14.56 5.90 16.52
CA GLY A 241 15.45 6.23 15.41
C GLY A 241 15.02 5.62 14.09
N VAL A 242 14.26 4.53 14.11
CA VAL A 242 13.50 3.98 12.97
C VAL A 242 12.05 4.41 13.14
N HIS A 243 11.42 4.94 12.10
CA HIS A 243 10.01 5.33 12.14
C HIS A 243 9.11 4.14 12.50
N THR A 244 8.12 4.34 13.37
CA THR A 244 7.21 3.26 13.83
C THR A 244 6.55 2.49 12.69
N GLY A 245 6.23 3.17 11.57
CA GLY A 245 5.70 2.54 10.35
C GLY A 245 6.69 1.59 9.66
N ASP A 246 8.00 1.79 9.85
CA ASP A 246 9.07 0.95 9.31
C ASP A 246 9.58 -0.09 10.31
N SER A 247 9.31 0.12 11.60
CA SER A 247 9.64 -0.83 12.64
C SER A 247 8.77 -2.07 12.54
N TYR A 248 9.32 -3.24 12.83
CA TYR A 248 8.48 -4.37 13.14
C TYR A 248 8.13 -4.37 14.62
N CYS A 249 6.94 -4.84 14.96
CA CYS A 249 6.43 -4.74 16.30
C CYS A 249 5.66 -5.98 16.75
N THR A 250 5.45 -6.09 18.05
CA THR A 250 4.68 -7.16 18.67
C THR A 250 3.48 -6.64 19.44
N ALA A 251 2.43 -7.42 19.47
CA ALA A 251 1.28 -7.27 20.34
C ALA A 251 0.91 -8.64 20.95
N PRO A 252 0.79 -8.76 22.28
CA PRO A 252 1.02 -7.74 23.30
C PRO A 252 2.52 -7.37 23.45
N MET A 253 2.83 -6.40 24.30
CA MET A 253 4.20 -6.12 24.74
C MET A 253 4.78 -7.34 25.44
N LEU A 254 5.92 -7.85 24.96
CA LEU A 254 6.53 -9.09 25.45
C LEU A 254 7.62 -8.87 26.52
N THR A 255 8.32 -7.73 26.45
CA THR A 255 9.47 -7.48 27.30
C THR A 255 9.25 -6.35 28.32
N ILE A 256 8.12 -5.66 28.20
CA ILE A 256 7.79 -4.51 29.05
C ILE A 256 7.12 -4.97 30.34
N SER A 257 7.63 -4.51 31.47
CA SER A 257 7.08 -4.86 32.78
C SER A 257 5.63 -4.39 32.93
N HIS A 258 4.85 -5.15 33.68
CA HIS A 258 3.45 -4.81 33.95
C HIS A 258 3.26 -3.45 34.64
N ASP A 259 4.20 -3.06 35.50
CA ASP A 259 4.18 -1.76 36.16
C ASP A 259 4.41 -0.60 35.18
N LEU A 260 5.31 -0.79 34.21
CA LEU A 260 5.51 0.18 33.15
C LEU A 260 4.26 0.25 32.24
N GLN A 261 3.70 -0.89 31.85
CA GLN A 261 2.45 -0.91 31.07
C GLN A 261 1.31 -0.14 31.77
N LYS A 262 1.12 -0.33 33.07
CA LYS A 262 0.14 0.43 33.87
C LYS A 262 0.43 1.94 33.90
N ARG A 263 1.70 2.31 33.99
CA ARG A 263 2.13 3.72 33.94
C ARG A 263 1.81 4.36 32.59
N LEU A 264 2.12 3.65 31.50
CA LEU A 264 1.80 4.09 30.14
C LEU A 264 0.28 4.22 29.94
N GLN A 265 -0.50 3.26 30.42
CA GLN A 265 -1.96 3.29 30.36
C GLN A 265 -2.52 4.52 31.09
N LYS A 266 -2.02 4.78 32.31
CA LYS A 266 -2.42 5.97 33.07
C LYS A 266 -2.10 7.25 32.31
N TYR A 267 -0.86 7.38 31.79
CA TYR A 267 -0.48 8.54 30.99
C TYR A 267 -1.38 8.70 29.77
N SER A 268 -1.66 7.61 29.06
CA SER A 268 -2.56 7.64 27.90
C SER A 268 -3.96 8.14 28.25
N TYR A 269 -4.53 7.69 29.37
CA TYR A 269 -5.85 8.13 29.82
C TYR A 269 -5.86 9.61 30.19
N ASP A 270 -4.86 10.05 30.93
CA ASP A 270 -4.71 11.46 31.33
C ASP A 270 -4.57 12.36 30.08
N ILE A 271 -3.81 11.93 29.06
CA ILE A 271 -3.63 12.65 27.79
C ILE A 271 -4.95 12.72 26.99
N VAL A 272 -5.59 11.57 26.77
CA VAL A 272 -6.82 11.48 25.96
C VAL A 272 -7.97 12.26 26.60
N GLU A 273 -8.04 12.26 27.93
CA GLU A 273 -9.00 13.10 28.68
C GLU A 273 -8.68 14.58 28.49
N ALA A 274 -7.42 15.00 28.63
CA ALA A 274 -7.03 16.41 28.49
C ALA A 274 -7.24 16.94 27.06
N ILE A 275 -7.00 16.12 26.04
CA ILE A 275 -7.23 16.48 24.64
C ILE A 275 -8.71 16.40 24.26
N GLN A 276 -9.54 15.64 24.98
CA GLN A 276 -10.97 15.45 24.74
C GLN A 276 -11.32 14.69 23.44
N VAL A 277 -10.48 13.72 23.05
CA VAL A 277 -10.78 12.83 21.91
C VAL A 277 -11.98 11.95 22.25
N ILE A 278 -12.92 11.77 21.31
CA ILE A 278 -13.97 10.75 21.34
C ILE A 278 -13.71 9.76 20.20
N GLY A 279 -13.54 8.48 20.55
CA GLY A 279 -13.18 7.41 19.62
C GLY A 279 -11.77 6.89 19.86
N GLY A 280 -11.18 6.26 18.83
CA GLY A 280 -9.85 5.67 18.88
C GLY A 280 -8.73 6.70 18.76
N THR A 281 -7.64 6.43 19.45
CA THR A 281 -6.48 7.31 19.56
C THR A 281 -5.23 6.46 19.74
N ASN A 282 -4.18 6.77 18.98
CA ASN A 282 -2.85 6.20 19.16
C ASN A 282 -1.97 7.15 19.95
N ILE A 283 -1.25 6.65 20.95
CA ILE A 283 -0.27 7.40 21.73
C ILE A 283 1.08 6.68 21.66
N GLN A 284 2.13 7.43 21.34
CA GLN A 284 3.50 6.92 21.20
C GLN A 284 4.37 7.44 22.34
N PHE A 285 5.15 6.53 22.93
CA PHE A 285 6.07 6.79 24.02
C PHE A 285 7.47 6.30 23.69
N ALA A 286 8.47 6.97 24.29
CA ALA A 286 9.83 6.45 24.37
C ALA A 286 10.17 6.20 25.84
N HIS A 287 10.81 5.06 26.10
CA HIS A 287 11.27 4.67 27.42
C HIS A 287 12.78 4.41 27.41
N ASP A 288 13.50 5.07 28.30
CA ASP A 288 14.92 4.78 28.52
C ASP A 288 15.07 3.64 29.55
N PRO A 289 15.49 2.44 29.14
CA PRO A 289 15.63 1.31 30.06
C PRO A 289 16.74 1.53 31.09
N LYS A 290 17.67 2.46 30.87
CA LYS A 290 18.80 2.75 31.79
C LYS A 290 18.39 3.65 32.95
N THR A 291 17.57 4.66 32.68
CA THR A 291 17.14 5.65 33.66
C THR A 291 15.71 5.47 34.13
N GLY A 292 14.90 4.69 33.41
CA GLY A 292 13.46 4.54 33.65
C GLY A 292 12.65 5.77 33.25
N ARG A 293 13.24 6.75 32.52
CA ARG A 293 12.55 7.92 32.01
C ARG A 293 11.59 7.52 30.90
N VAL A 294 10.36 8.01 30.97
CA VAL A 294 9.34 7.85 29.94
C VAL A 294 8.97 9.22 29.42
N VAL A 295 8.98 9.38 28.11
CA VAL A 295 8.52 10.59 27.44
C VAL A 295 7.41 10.24 26.44
N VAL A 296 6.41 11.12 26.34
CA VAL A 296 5.43 11.02 25.27
C VAL A 296 5.98 11.67 24.01
N ILE A 297 5.85 10.99 22.87
CA ILE A 297 6.34 11.48 21.57
C ILE A 297 5.24 12.23 20.84
N GLU A 298 4.08 11.60 20.67
CA GLU A 298 2.94 12.19 19.98
C GLU A 298 1.64 11.49 20.32
N ILE A 299 0.55 12.16 20.03
CA ILE A 299 -0.80 11.60 19.97
C ILE A 299 -1.34 11.71 18.55
N ASN A 300 -2.02 10.68 18.10
CA ASN A 300 -2.78 10.70 16.86
C ASN A 300 -4.26 10.64 17.21
N PRO A 301 -4.99 11.79 17.25
CA PRO A 301 -6.40 11.83 17.67
C PRO A 301 -7.34 11.33 16.56
N ARG A 302 -7.01 10.22 15.97
CA ARG A 302 -7.66 9.59 14.82
C ARG A 302 -7.31 8.11 14.75
N THR A 303 -8.00 7.37 13.90
CA THR A 303 -7.51 6.05 13.49
C THR A 303 -6.17 6.19 12.76
N SER A 304 -5.30 5.20 12.93
CA SER A 304 -3.94 5.16 12.41
C SER A 304 -3.65 3.77 11.81
N ARG A 305 -2.46 3.57 11.25
CA ARG A 305 -2.03 2.23 10.82
C ARG A 305 -2.01 1.25 11.99
N SER A 306 -1.49 1.67 13.14
CA SER A 306 -1.52 0.86 14.36
C SER A 306 -2.94 0.56 14.85
N SER A 307 -3.93 1.41 14.57
CA SER A 307 -5.34 1.10 14.87
C SER A 307 -5.88 -0.05 14.02
N ALA A 308 -5.52 -0.13 12.74
CA ALA A 308 -5.87 -1.26 11.89
C ALA A 308 -5.20 -2.55 12.38
N LEU A 309 -3.89 -2.48 12.65
CA LEU A 309 -3.13 -3.59 13.26
C LEU A 309 -3.78 -4.04 14.58
N ALA A 310 -4.01 -3.12 15.51
CA ALA A 310 -4.59 -3.42 16.83
C ALA A 310 -5.98 -4.06 16.70
N SER A 311 -6.80 -3.58 15.78
CA SER A 311 -8.13 -4.15 15.52
C SER A 311 -8.06 -5.62 15.11
N LYS A 312 -7.12 -5.96 14.21
CA LYS A 312 -6.92 -7.33 13.74
C LYS A 312 -6.19 -8.19 14.78
N ALA A 313 -5.23 -7.61 15.51
CA ALA A 313 -4.48 -8.31 16.55
C ALA A 313 -5.35 -8.71 17.75
N THR A 314 -6.35 -7.90 18.10
CA THR A 314 -7.14 -8.09 19.33
C THR A 314 -8.60 -8.48 19.10
N GLY A 315 -9.06 -8.44 17.83
CA GLY A 315 -10.48 -8.61 17.51
C GLY A 315 -11.36 -7.44 18.01
N PHE A 316 -10.79 -6.27 18.24
CA PHE A 316 -11.53 -5.09 18.65
C PHE A 316 -11.72 -4.10 17.48
N PRO A 317 -12.92 -3.89 16.95
CA PRO A 317 -13.14 -3.09 15.75
C PRO A 317 -13.11 -1.58 16.05
N ILE A 318 -11.89 -1.02 16.19
CA ILE A 318 -11.68 0.39 16.62
C ILE A 318 -12.48 1.37 15.75
N ALA A 319 -12.44 1.24 14.43
CA ALA A 319 -13.10 2.18 13.52
C ALA A 319 -14.63 2.14 13.64
N LEU A 320 -15.23 0.94 13.75
CA LEU A 320 -16.66 0.77 13.98
C LEU A 320 -17.10 1.35 15.33
N VAL A 321 -16.35 1.03 16.39
CA VAL A 321 -16.64 1.52 17.74
C VAL A 321 -16.50 3.04 17.79
N SER A 322 -15.41 3.60 17.25
CA SER A 322 -15.19 5.06 17.18
C SER A 322 -16.35 5.78 16.49
N SER A 323 -16.86 5.22 15.39
CA SER A 323 -17.99 5.80 14.66
C SER A 323 -19.29 5.80 15.49
N LYS A 324 -19.55 4.71 16.22
CA LYS A 324 -20.69 4.63 17.14
C LYS A 324 -20.57 5.64 18.29
N LEU A 325 -19.35 5.79 18.86
CA LEU A 325 -19.10 6.76 19.94
C LEU A 325 -19.27 8.20 19.45
N ALA A 326 -18.79 8.52 18.24
CA ALA A 326 -19.00 9.83 17.62
C ALA A 326 -20.49 10.16 17.42
N ALA A 327 -21.31 9.13 17.17
CA ALA A 327 -22.76 9.24 17.06
C ALA A 327 -23.50 9.27 18.43
N GLY A 328 -22.77 9.34 19.56
CA GLY A 328 -23.31 9.46 20.89
C GLY A 328 -23.64 8.14 21.61
N VAL A 329 -23.28 6.99 21.04
CA VAL A 329 -23.29 5.71 21.76
C VAL A 329 -22.14 5.71 22.77
N THR A 330 -22.29 5.00 23.89
CA THR A 330 -21.24 4.91 24.92
C THR A 330 -20.75 3.47 25.07
N LEU A 331 -19.55 3.28 25.62
CA LEU A 331 -18.92 1.95 25.74
C LEU A 331 -19.79 0.95 26.52
N ASN A 332 -20.52 1.42 27.53
CA ASN A 332 -21.44 0.57 28.30
C ASN A 332 -22.76 0.21 27.56
N GLU A 333 -22.91 0.62 26.31
CA GLU A 333 -24.05 0.26 25.46
C GLU A 333 -23.65 -0.72 24.34
N ILE A 334 -22.36 -1.02 24.18
CA ILE A 334 -21.85 -1.90 23.13
C ILE A 334 -21.50 -3.27 23.77
N PRO A 335 -22.02 -4.39 23.22
CA PRO A 335 -21.78 -5.71 23.79
C PRO A 335 -20.30 -6.12 23.81
N TYR A 336 -19.90 -6.85 24.84
CA TYR A 336 -18.57 -7.45 24.96
C TYR A 336 -18.70 -8.98 24.98
N TRP A 337 -17.90 -9.67 24.19
CA TRP A 337 -18.04 -11.13 23.98
C TRP A 337 -17.82 -11.99 25.24
N ARG A 338 -17.05 -11.51 26.22
CA ARG A 338 -16.82 -12.24 27.47
C ARG A 338 -18.02 -12.14 28.42
N ASP A 339 -18.39 -10.94 28.77
CA ASP A 339 -19.55 -10.64 29.63
C ASP A 339 -19.77 -9.12 29.70
N GLY A 340 -21.01 -8.70 29.54
CA GLY A 340 -21.43 -7.30 29.68
C GLY A 340 -21.13 -6.45 28.46
N THR A 341 -20.47 -5.34 28.68
CA THR A 341 -20.30 -4.26 27.72
C THR A 341 -18.86 -3.77 27.64
N LEU A 342 -18.52 -3.01 26.56
CA LEU A 342 -17.11 -2.69 26.21
C LEU A 342 -16.36 -1.87 27.25
N GLU A 343 -17.01 -1.18 28.19
CA GLU A 343 -16.30 -0.49 29.28
C GLU A 343 -15.51 -1.45 30.17
N LYS A 344 -15.80 -2.76 30.09
CA LYS A 344 -15.06 -3.82 30.83
C LYS A 344 -13.99 -4.48 29.98
N TYR A 345 -13.79 -4.02 28.75
CA TYR A 345 -12.83 -4.64 27.84
C TYR A 345 -11.41 -4.61 28.43
N THR A 346 -10.73 -5.72 28.32
CA THR A 346 -9.30 -5.86 28.57
C THR A 346 -8.67 -6.67 27.45
N PRO A 347 -7.52 -6.26 26.93
CA PRO A 347 -6.80 -7.05 25.94
C PRO A 347 -6.52 -8.45 26.49
N SER A 348 -6.90 -9.45 25.73
CA SER A 348 -6.73 -10.83 26.17
C SER A 348 -6.61 -11.74 24.95
N GLY A 349 -5.47 -12.32 24.79
CA GLY A 349 -5.19 -13.38 23.85
C GLY A 349 -3.96 -14.14 24.34
N GLU A 350 -4.05 -15.46 24.30
CA GLU A 350 -2.90 -16.32 24.60
C GLU A 350 -2.09 -16.59 23.32
N TYR A 351 -1.82 -15.55 22.55
CA TYR A 351 -1.08 -15.58 21.29
C TYR A 351 -0.20 -14.35 21.16
N VAL A 352 0.73 -14.39 20.24
CA VAL A 352 1.63 -13.30 19.88
C VAL A 352 1.35 -12.89 18.45
N VAL A 353 1.24 -11.59 18.24
CA VAL A 353 1.13 -10.98 16.92
C VAL A 353 2.46 -10.33 16.59
N VAL A 354 2.94 -10.52 15.36
CA VAL A 354 4.09 -9.81 14.79
C VAL A 354 3.64 -9.08 13.54
N LYS A 355 3.87 -7.78 13.50
CA LYS A 355 3.75 -6.95 12.29
C LYS A 355 5.12 -6.76 11.67
N PHE A 356 5.23 -6.92 10.37
CA PHE A 356 6.46 -6.66 9.62
C PHE A 356 6.19 -5.77 8.42
N SER A 357 7.04 -4.76 8.22
CA SER A 357 6.87 -3.77 7.14
C SER A 357 7.40 -4.29 5.81
N ARG A 358 6.77 -3.85 4.71
CA ARG A 358 7.17 -4.15 3.33
C ARG A 358 7.67 -2.87 2.67
N TRP A 359 8.88 -2.92 2.14
CA TRP A 359 9.52 -1.82 1.41
C TRP A 359 9.60 -2.13 -0.08
N ALA A 360 9.87 -1.10 -0.88
CA ALA A 360 10.00 -1.19 -2.33
C ALA A 360 11.28 -0.51 -2.84
N PHE A 361 12.36 -0.54 -2.05
CA PHE A 361 13.66 0.05 -2.45
C PHE A 361 14.16 -0.49 -3.78
N GLU A 362 13.83 -1.75 -4.10
CA GLU A 362 14.17 -2.40 -5.35
C GLU A 362 13.55 -1.75 -6.59
N LYS A 363 12.53 -0.90 -6.40
CA LYS A 363 11.83 -0.16 -7.47
C LYS A 363 12.48 1.18 -7.81
N PHE A 364 13.36 1.66 -6.98
CA PHE A 364 13.96 2.96 -7.12
C PHE A 364 15.47 2.86 -7.34
N LYS A 365 15.92 3.01 -8.58
CA LYS A 365 17.36 3.08 -8.89
C LYS A 365 17.99 4.21 -8.06
N ASN A 366 19.14 3.94 -7.46
CA ASN A 366 19.90 4.86 -6.60
C ASN A 366 19.29 5.16 -5.22
N ALA A 367 18.11 4.66 -4.87
CA ALA A 367 17.60 4.78 -3.51
C ALA A 367 18.50 3.99 -2.55
N GLN A 368 18.90 4.63 -1.47
CA GLN A 368 19.63 3.95 -0.40
C GLN A 368 18.64 3.18 0.48
N ASP A 369 18.90 1.89 0.69
CA ASP A 369 18.16 1.07 1.67
C ASP A 369 18.59 1.44 3.08
N LYS A 370 18.07 2.60 3.54
CA LYS A 370 18.35 3.17 4.85
C LYS A 370 17.04 3.59 5.51
N LEU A 371 16.83 3.12 6.72
CA LEU A 371 15.69 3.46 7.54
C LEU A 371 16.07 4.56 8.55
N GLY A 372 15.13 5.42 8.86
CA GLY A 372 15.33 6.53 9.77
C GLY A 372 13.99 7.03 10.33
N THR A 373 13.96 8.29 10.72
CA THR A 373 12.76 8.93 11.30
C THR A 373 11.66 9.22 10.29
N GLN A 374 11.97 9.10 9.01
CA GLN A 374 11.01 9.26 7.91
C GLN A 374 10.55 7.87 7.42
N MET A 375 9.23 7.68 7.30
CA MET A 375 8.66 6.42 6.87
C MET A 375 8.98 6.10 5.41
N ARG A 376 9.33 4.85 5.11
CA ARG A 376 9.66 4.32 3.78
C ARG A 376 8.81 3.12 3.35
N ALA A 377 8.12 2.47 4.30
CA ALA A 377 7.31 1.28 4.03
C ALA A 377 6.09 1.61 3.16
N VAL A 378 5.82 0.75 2.19
CA VAL A 378 4.68 0.85 1.27
C VAL A 378 3.50 -0.07 1.67
N GLY A 379 3.72 -0.99 2.58
CA GLY A 379 2.73 -1.91 3.10
C GLY A 379 3.26 -2.69 4.30
N GLU A 380 2.45 -3.59 4.82
CA GLU A 380 2.81 -4.42 5.95
C GLU A 380 2.11 -5.78 5.92
N VAL A 381 2.64 -6.71 6.68
CA VAL A 381 2.01 -7.99 7.00
C VAL A 381 1.85 -8.12 8.50
N MET A 382 0.86 -8.90 8.90
CA MET A 382 0.68 -9.32 10.28
C MET A 382 0.62 -10.84 10.31
N SER A 383 1.16 -11.43 11.36
CA SER A 383 1.09 -12.87 11.58
C SER A 383 0.82 -13.17 13.06
N ILE A 384 0.08 -14.23 13.30
CA ILE A 384 -0.32 -14.65 14.65
C ILE A 384 0.22 -16.05 14.92
N GLY A 385 0.75 -16.27 16.11
CA GLY A 385 1.23 -17.57 16.58
C GLY A 385 1.14 -17.68 18.09
N LYS A 386 1.32 -18.88 18.65
CA LYS A 386 1.36 -19.08 20.10
C LYS A 386 2.70 -18.62 20.71
N THR A 387 3.75 -18.54 19.89
CA THR A 387 5.07 -18.06 20.30
C THR A 387 5.56 -16.95 19.37
N TYR A 388 6.47 -16.12 19.88
CA TYR A 388 7.11 -15.08 19.06
C TYR A 388 7.82 -15.68 17.82
N LYS A 389 8.57 -16.77 17.99
CA LYS A 389 9.28 -17.42 16.87
C LYS A 389 8.33 -17.88 15.77
N GLU A 390 7.20 -18.50 16.16
CA GLU A 390 6.17 -18.94 15.20
C GLU A 390 5.58 -17.76 14.43
N ALA A 391 5.14 -16.71 15.12
CA ALA A 391 4.59 -15.51 14.52
C ALA A 391 5.63 -14.78 13.64
N PHE A 392 6.88 -14.66 14.11
CA PHE A 392 7.95 -14.00 13.39
C PHE A 392 8.30 -14.72 12.07
N GLN A 393 8.45 -16.04 12.08
CA GLN A 393 8.71 -16.79 10.86
C GLN A 393 7.53 -16.79 9.88
N LYS A 394 6.29 -16.80 10.39
CA LYS A 394 5.10 -16.57 9.54
C LYS A 394 5.14 -15.21 8.85
N SER A 395 5.53 -14.13 9.55
CA SER A 395 5.61 -12.81 8.96
C SER A 395 6.67 -12.75 7.86
N ILE A 396 7.81 -13.42 8.02
CA ILE A 396 8.85 -13.48 6.96
C ILE A 396 8.31 -14.10 5.67
N ARG A 397 7.59 -15.24 5.75
CA ARG A 397 7.04 -15.86 4.54
C ARG A 397 5.82 -15.13 3.97
N SER A 398 5.16 -14.28 4.77
CA SER A 398 4.06 -13.41 4.33
C SER A 398 4.53 -12.19 3.53
N LEU A 399 5.79 -11.76 3.66
CA LEU A 399 6.33 -10.56 2.98
C LEU A 399 6.41 -10.70 1.46
N GLU A 400 6.41 -11.91 0.93
CA GLU A 400 6.49 -12.20 -0.52
C GLU A 400 7.72 -11.57 -1.20
N ILE A 401 8.86 -11.67 -0.54
CA ILE A 401 10.16 -11.21 -1.02
C ILE A 401 11.04 -12.36 -1.55
N GLY A 402 10.42 -13.50 -1.87
CA GLY A 402 11.12 -14.71 -2.34
C GLY A 402 11.85 -15.47 -1.25
N ARG A 403 11.64 -15.11 0.03
CA ARG A 403 12.27 -15.76 1.20
C ARG A 403 11.21 -16.51 2.02
N HIS A 404 11.58 -17.70 2.47
CA HIS A 404 10.70 -18.59 3.25
C HIS A 404 11.20 -18.81 4.67
N GLY A 405 12.33 -18.20 5.03
CA GLY A 405 12.98 -18.18 6.33
C GLY A 405 14.04 -17.08 6.38
N LEU A 406 14.76 -17.00 7.49
CA LEU A 406 15.71 -15.92 7.79
C LEU A 406 17.10 -16.14 7.21
N GLY A 407 17.55 -17.41 7.12
CA GLY A 407 18.90 -17.74 6.69
C GLY A 407 19.08 -17.71 5.17
N PHE A 408 20.33 -17.60 4.77
CA PHE A 408 20.77 -17.63 3.36
C PHE A 408 20.14 -16.54 2.48
N ALA A 409 19.79 -15.40 3.08
CA ALA A 409 19.31 -14.25 2.35
C ALA A 409 20.48 -13.59 1.59
N LYS A 410 20.26 -13.25 0.30
CA LYS A 410 21.29 -12.67 -0.56
C LYS A 410 22.63 -13.43 -0.44
N ASP A 411 23.74 -12.69 -0.36
CA ASP A 411 25.10 -13.18 -0.14
C ASP A 411 25.58 -13.07 1.32
N PHE A 412 24.68 -12.74 2.26
CA PHE A 412 25.07 -12.48 3.65
C PHE A 412 25.77 -13.66 4.32
N HIS A 413 25.38 -14.89 3.98
CA HIS A 413 26.01 -16.12 4.48
C HIS A 413 27.49 -16.26 4.02
N GLN A 414 27.89 -15.56 2.94
CA GLN A 414 29.27 -15.56 2.40
C GLN A 414 30.15 -14.50 3.07
N LYS A 415 29.55 -13.49 3.71
CA LYS A 415 30.25 -12.37 4.33
C LYS A 415 30.87 -12.76 5.68
N GLY A 416 31.97 -12.09 6.03
CA GLY A 416 32.59 -12.21 7.33
C GLY A 416 31.79 -11.50 8.44
N LEU A 417 32.05 -11.84 9.71
CA LEU A 417 31.37 -11.21 10.86
C LEU A 417 31.54 -9.69 10.89
N ASP A 418 32.77 -9.19 10.70
CA ASP A 418 33.07 -7.77 10.73
C ASP A 418 32.31 -7.00 9.65
N GLU A 419 32.18 -7.58 8.46
CA GLU A 419 31.42 -6.99 7.37
C GLU A 419 29.92 -6.94 7.69
N LEU A 420 29.34 -8.01 8.22
CA LEU A 420 27.93 -8.06 8.65
C LEU A 420 27.66 -7.05 9.77
N MET A 421 28.56 -6.95 10.76
CA MET A 421 28.46 -5.96 11.83
C MET A 421 28.61 -4.53 11.31
N GLY A 422 29.41 -4.33 10.25
CA GLY A 422 29.50 -3.06 9.54
C GLY A 422 28.19 -2.64 8.89
N LEU A 423 27.50 -3.58 8.22
CA LEU A 423 26.19 -3.35 7.60
C LEU A 423 25.08 -3.04 8.60
N LEU A 424 25.21 -3.47 9.85
CA LEU A 424 24.26 -3.16 10.94
C LEU A 424 24.48 -1.79 11.59
N ALA A 425 25.49 -1.04 11.16
CA ALA A 425 25.76 0.31 11.70
C ALA A 425 24.59 1.29 11.42
N GLU A 426 23.88 1.07 10.32
CA GLU A 426 22.70 1.84 9.95
C GLU A 426 21.52 0.87 9.75
N PRO A 427 20.31 1.22 10.25
CA PRO A 427 19.12 0.40 10.02
C PRO A 427 18.79 0.30 8.53
N SER A 428 18.47 -0.92 8.07
CA SER A 428 18.05 -1.19 6.69
C SER A 428 16.88 -2.16 6.66
N SER A 429 16.22 -2.31 5.51
CA SER A 429 15.18 -3.31 5.29
C SER A 429 15.69 -4.75 5.48
N GLU A 430 16.99 -4.96 5.35
CA GLU A 430 17.66 -6.26 5.41
C GLU A 430 18.19 -6.63 6.81
N ARG A 431 18.09 -5.73 7.79
CA ARG A 431 18.76 -5.86 9.10
C ARG A 431 18.48 -7.18 9.83
N GLN A 432 17.27 -7.74 9.70
CA GLN A 432 16.90 -9.00 10.35
C GLN A 432 17.67 -10.19 9.78
N PHE A 433 17.84 -10.22 8.47
CA PHE A 433 18.57 -11.25 7.75
C PHE A 433 20.09 -11.14 8.01
N ILE A 434 20.58 -9.90 8.11
CA ILE A 434 21.99 -9.63 8.44
C ILE A 434 22.29 -10.07 9.88
N MET A 435 21.42 -9.74 10.84
CA MET A 435 21.55 -10.18 12.24
C MET A 435 21.54 -11.70 12.36
N TYR A 436 20.67 -12.37 11.61
CA TYR A 436 20.58 -13.84 11.59
C TYR A 436 21.92 -14.49 11.16
N GLU A 437 22.52 -13.97 10.10
CA GLU A 437 23.82 -14.48 9.64
C GLU A 437 24.99 -14.05 10.55
N ALA A 438 24.91 -12.88 11.16
CA ALA A 438 25.89 -12.46 12.16
C ALA A 438 25.92 -13.41 13.37
N LEU A 439 24.74 -13.82 13.87
CA LEU A 439 24.60 -14.83 14.93
C LEU A 439 25.20 -16.18 14.50
N ARG A 440 24.94 -16.60 13.26
CA ARG A 440 25.55 -17.82 12.68
C ARG A 440 27.08 -17.75 12.65
N LYS A 441 27.65 -16.58 12.43
CA LYS A 441 29.09 -16.33 12.40
C LYS A 441 29.71 -16.07 13.78
N GLY A 442 28.91 -16.13 14.86
CA GLY A 442 29.38 -16.06 16.22
C GLY A 442 29.23 -14.70 16.91
N ALA A 443 28.44 -13.77 16.35
CA ALA A 443 28.07 -12.54 17.08
C ALA A 443 27.34 -12.92 18.37
N THR A 444 27.65 -12.20 19.44
CA THR A 444 26.94 -12.36 20.71
C THR A 444 25.65 -11.53 20.72
N VAL A 445 24.74 -11.84 21.64
CA VAL A 445 23.53 -11.04 21.87
C VAL A 445 23.88 -9.61 22.23
N ASP A 446 24.90 -9.44 23.07
CA ASP A 446 25.39 -8.11 23.50
C ASP A 446 26.00 -7.31 22.33
N ASP A 447 26.76 -7.95 21.44
CA ASP A 447 27.31 -7.29 20.25
C ASP A 447 26.18 -6.70 19.39
N LEU A 448 25.14 -7.50 19.12
CA LEU A 448 23.99 -7.08 18.33
C LEU A 448 23.15 -6.01 19.04
N TYR A 449 22.90 -6.17 20.34
CA TYR A 449 22.19 -5.17 21.13
C TYR A 449 22.93 -3.82 21.11
N ASN A 450 24.24 -3.82 21.36
CA ASN A 450 25.04 -2.60 21.33
C ASN A 450 25.10 -1.92 19.97
N LYS A 451 24.89 -2.70 18.89
CA LYS A 451 24.91 -2.20 17.52
C LYS A 451 23.57 -1.68 17.04
N THR A 452 22.46 -2.36 17.39
CA THR A 452 21.14 -2.15 16.85
C THR A 452 20.13 -1.59 17.85
N TYR A 453 20.43 -1.66 19.14
CA TYR A 453 19.50 -1.40 20.26
C TYR A 453 18.26 -2.30 20.30
N ILE A 454 18.19 -3.32 19.42
CA ILE A 454 17.14 -4.35 19.49
C ILE A 454 17.35 -5.16 20.76
N LYS A 455 16.29 -5.34 21.55
CA LYS A 455 16.39 -5.96 22.90
C LYS A 455 16.94 -7.38 22.86
N PRO A 456 17.71 -7.77 23.89
CA PRO A 456 18.27 -9.11 24.04
C PRO A 456 17.24 -10.23 23.85
N TYR A 457 16.03 -10.10 24.38
CA TYR A 457 14.98 -11.10 24.22
C TYR A 457 14.74 -11.47 22.75
N PHE A 458 14.58 -10.49 21.86
CA PHE A 458 14.31 -10.74 20.44
C PHE A 458 15.52 -11.35 19.72
N ILE A 459 16.72 -10.90 20.10
CA ILE A 459 17.98 -11.45 19.56
C ILE A 459 18.18 -12.89 20.03
N GLU A 460 17.85 -13.22 21.28
CA GLU A 460 17.90 -14.59 21.82
C GLU A 460 16.94 -15.51 21.10
N GLN A 461 15.70 -15.05 20.82
CA GLN A 461 14.74 -15.83 20.02
C GLN A 461 15.28 -16.12 18.62
N MET A 462 15.94 -15.14 18.00
CA MET A 462 16.59 -15.31 16.69
C MET A 462 17.78 -16.28 16.78
N LYS A 463 18.59 -16.20 17.83
CA LYS A 463 19.72 -17.11 18.08
C LYS A 463 19.26 -18.56 18.23
N GLU A 464 18.16 -18.78 18.95
CA GLU A 464 17.57 -20.14 19.07
C GLU A 464 17.16 -20.71 17.70
N LEU A 465 16.64 -19.87 16.79
CA LEU A 465 16.32 -20.28 15.41
C LEU A 465 17.58 -20.62 14.63
N VAL A 466 18.66 -19.84 14.76
CA VAL A 466 19.97 -20.13 14.13
C VAL A 466 20.51 -21.48 14.63
N GLU A 467 20.50 -21.71 15.95
CA GLU A 467 21.00 -22.96 16.54
C GLU A 467 20.18 -24.17 16.08
N LEU A 468 18.88 -24.03 15.93
CA LEU A 468 18.01 -25.07 15.40
C LEU A 468 18.29 -25.34 13.92
N GLU A 469 18.44 -24.30 13.13
CA GLU A 469 18.78 -24.40 11.70
C GLU A 469 20.12 -25.10 11.47
N GLU A 470 21.13 -24.77 12.27
CA GLU A 470 22.43 -25.44 12.19
C GLU A 470 22.34 -26.95 12.53
N LYS A 471 21.42 -27.37 13.41
CA LYS A 471 21.14 -28.79 13.67
C LYS A 471 20.45 -29.42 12.45
N ILE A 472 19.49 -28.72 11.82
CA ILE A 472 18.77 -29.22 10.65
C ILE A 472 19.73 -29.42 9.47
N LEU A 473 20.62 -28.47 9.22
CA LEU A 473 21.61 -28.53 8.12
C LEU A 473 22.52 -29.76 8.14
N LYS A 474 22.75 -30.38 9.30
CA LYS A 474 23.50 -31.62 9.42
C LYS A 474 22.82 -32.82 8.74
N TYR A 475 21.54 -32.68 8.42
CA TYR A 475 20.73 -33.71 7.76
C TYR A 475 20.49 -33.41 6.27
N LYS A 476 21.26 -32.50 5.68
CA LYS A 476 21.15 -32.21 4.26
C LYS A 476 21.19 -33.48 3.38
N GLY A 477 20.22 -33.66 2.50
CA GLY A 477 20.06 -34.88 1.67
C GLY A 477 19.46 -36.07 2.42
N LYS A 478 18.97 -35.89 3.65
CA LYS A 478 18.38 -36.94 4.47
C LYS A 478 17.10 -36.48 5.15
N THR A 479 16.25 -37.43 5.50
CA THR A 479 15.05 -37.19 6.31
C THR A 479 15.44 -36.72 7.72
N LEU A 480 14.73 -35.73 8.25
CA LEU A 480 14.93 -35.23 9.60
C LEU A 480 14.51 -36.28 10.64
N PRO A 481 15.19 -36.40 11.79
CA PRO A 481 14.63 -37.06 12.97
C PRO A 481 13.29 -36.42 13.36
N ASP A 482 12.36 -37.24 13.80
CA ASP A 482 10.98 -36.84 14.09
C ASP A 482 10.89 -35.76 15.17
N ASP A 483 11.67 -35.86 16.23
CA ASP A 483 11.74 -34.86 17.30
C ASP A 483 12.26 -33.50 16.78
N LEU A 484 13.20 -33.53 15.87
CA LEU A 484 13.75 -32.30 15.26
C LEU A 484 12.76 -31.66 14.29
N LEU A 485 12.02 -32.45 13.49
CA LEU A 485 10.94 -31.94 12.63
C LEU A 485 9.83 -31.32 13.47
N ILE A 486 9.38 -31.99 14.53
CA ILE A 486 8.37 -31.47 15.45
C ILE A 486 8.81 -30.14 16.04
N LYS A 487 10.06 -30.04 16.51
CA LYS A 487 10.61 -28.80 17.07
C LYS A 487 10.66 -27.67 16.01
N ALA A 488 11.13 -27.99 14.81
CA ALA A 488 11.20 -27.02 13.71
C ALA A 488 9.82 -26.47 13.36
N LYS A 489 8.79 -27.32 13.23
CA LYS A 489 7.43 -26.87 12.95
C LYS A 489 6.86 -25.99 14.07
N LYS A 490 7.07 -26.37 15.33
CA LYS A 490 6.64 -25.57 16.50
C LYS A 490 7.33 -24.23 16.60
N ASP A 491 8.57 -24.10 16.12
CA ASP A 491 9.30 -22.83 16.07
C ASP A 491 9.04 -22.05 14.77
N GLY A 492 8.12 -22.52 13.90
CA GLY A 492 7.61 -21.79 12.74
C GLY A 492 8.33 -22.03 11.41
N PHE A 493 9.23 -23.01 11.31
CA PHE A 493 9.83 -23.40 10.04
C PHE A 493 8.78 -23.97 9.08
N SER A 494 8.66 -23.37 7.88
CA SER A 494 7.75 -23.87 6.84
C SER A 494 8.31 -25.11 6.14
N ASP A 495 7.39 -25.92 5.57
CA ASP A 495 7.77 -27.10 4.78
C ASP A 495 8.70 -26.68 3.62
N ARG A 496 8.41 -25.56 2.96
CA ARG A 496 9.22 -25.01 1.87
C ARG A 496 10.60 -24.55 2.31
N TYR A 497 10.72 -23.97 3.49
CA TYR A 497 12.03 -23.59 4.00
C TYR A 497 12.87 -24.82 4.41
N LEU A 498 12.25 -25.78 5.10
CA LEU A 498 12.90 -27.05 5.43
C LEU A 498 13.34 -27.81 4.18
N SER A 499 12.52 -27.81 3.12
CA SER A 499 12.89 -28.45 1.85
C SER A 499 14.16 -27.84 1.23
N LYS A 500 14.28 -26.51 1.28
CA LYS A 500 15.49 -25.81 0.81
C LYS A 500 16.73 -26.12 1.65
N LEU A 501 16.61 -26.14 2.98
CA LEU A 501 17.72 -26.45 3.88
C LEU A 501 18.22 -27.88 3.70
N LEU A 502 17.31 -28.83 3.49
CA LEU A 502 17.61 -30.26 3.40
C LEU A 502 17.92 -30.73 1.98
N GLY A 503 17.53 -29.97 0.95
CA GLY A 503 17.60 -30.43 -0.44
C GLY A 503 16.59 -31.55 -0.75
N LEU A 504 15.45 -31.55 -0.05
CA LEU A 504 14.31 -32.43 -0.27
C LEU A 504 13.17 -31.67 -0.94
N THR A 505 12.13 -32.35 -1.39
CA THR A 505 10.91 -31.71 -1.89
C THR A 505 10.01 -31.27 -0.72
N GLU A 506 9.22 -30.22 -0.94
CA GLU A 506 8.22 -29.77 0.04
C GLU A 506 7.22 -30.88 0.36
N LYS A 507 6.86 -31.68 -0.64
CA LYS A 507 5.98 -32.84 -0.49
C LYS A 507 6.56 -33.88 0.48
N GLU A 508 7.84 -34.21 0.39
CA GLU A 508 8.49 -35.18 1.29
C GLU A 508 8.45 -34.70 2.74
N ILE A 509 8.68 -33.41 2.98
CA ILE A 509 8.56 -32.82 4.33
C ILE A 509 7.12 -32.90 4.84
N ARG A 510 6.15 -32.55 3.99
CA ARG A 510 4.72 -32.61 4.33
C ARG A 510 4.29 -34.04 4.65
N ASP A 511 4.64 -35.00 3.81
CA ASP A 511 4.28 -36.39 3.99
C ASP A 511 4.86 -36.92 5.31
N GLN A 512 6.10 -36.60 5.66
CA GLN A 512 6.70 -36.95 6.94
C GLN A 512 5.92 -36.39 8.13
N ARG A 513 5.66 -35.07 8.14
CA ARG A 513 4.94 -34.44 9.27
C ARG A 513 3.52 -34.95 9.43
N ILE A 514 2.79 -35.21 8.33
CA ILE A 514 1.46 -35.80 8.39
C ILE A 514 1.48 -37.22 8.95
N SER A 515 2.48 -38.03 8.57
CA SER A 515 2.63 -39.37 9.11
C SER A 515 2.85 -39.41 10.63
N LEU A 516 3.39 -38.31 11.19
CA LEU A 516 3.55 -38.11 12.63
C LEU A 516 2.32 -37.50 13.32
N GLY A 517 1.24 -37.24 12.57
CA GLY A 517 0.07 -36.52 13.07
C GLY A 517 0.31 -35.04 13.33
N MET A 518 1.38 -34.48 12.77
CA MET A 518 1.71 -33.07 12.88
C MET A 518 0.94 -32.28 11.85
N VAL A 519 -0.26 -31.83 12.22
CA VAL A 519 -1.14 -30.93 11.47
C VAL A 519 -1.38 -29.68 12.31
N GLU A 520 -1.68 -28.58 11.64
CA GLU A 520 -1.98 -27.32 12.31
C GLU A 520 -3.25 -27.43 13.16
N GLY A 521 -3.18 -26.88 14.36
CA GLY A 521 -4.35 -26.52 15.13
C GLY A 521 -4.81 -25.12 14.74
N TRP A 522 -6.10 -24.88 14.74
CA TRP A 522 -6.70 -23.59 14.41
C TRP A 522 -7.34 -22.97 15.63
N GLU A 523 -6.95 -21.76 15.99
CA GLU A 523 -7.49 -21.02 17.12
C GLU A 523 -8.25 -19.78 16.69
N PRO A 524 -9.37 -19.43 17.38
CA PRO A 524 -10.08 -18.19 17.11
C PRO A 524 -9.39 -16.99 17.74
N VAL A 525 -9.41 -15.86 17.03
CA VAL A 525 -9.23 -14.53 17.62
C VAL A 525 -10.59 -14.06 18.10
N PRO A 526 -10.80 -13.83 19.42
CA PRO A 526 -12.11 -13.44 19.95
C PRO A 526 -12.45 -12.02 19.49
N PHE A 527 -13.64 -11.84 18.90
CA PHE A 527 -14.12 -10.51 18.48
C PHE A 527 -15.00 -9.84 19.53
N SER A 528 -14.81 -8.51 19.68
CA SER A 528 -15.56 -7.67 20.60
C SER A 528 -16.50 -6.72 19.84
N GLY A 529 -17.67 -6.43 20.40
CA GLY A 529 -18.62 -5.46 19.81
C GLY A 529 -19.36 -5.92 18.55
N VAL A 530 -19.18 -7.18 18.14
CA VAL A 530 -19.80 -7.81 16.98
C VAL A 530 -20.20 -9.23 17.32
N GLU A 531 -21.32 -9.68 16.81
CA GLU A 531 -21.79 -11.06 16.94
C GLU A 531 -21.35 -11.90 15.75
N ASN A 532 -21.04 -13.19 16.02
CA ASN A 532 -20.80 -14.22 14.99
C ASN A 532 -19.57 -13.99 14.06
N ALA A 533 -18.56 -13.26 14.50
CA ALA A 533 -17.31 -13.16 13.74
C ALA A 533 -16.49 -14.47 13.87
N ALA A 534 -16.06 -15.00 12.71
CA ALA A 534 -15.22 -16.20 12.61
C ALA A 534 -13.85 -15.79 12.04
N TYR A 535 -12.87 -15.62 12.92
CA TYR A 535 -11.52 -15.17 12.61
C TYR A 535 -10.50 -16.10 13.25
N TYR A 536 -9.62 -16.72 12.44
CA TYR A 536 -8.77 -17.81 12.82
C TYR A 536 -7.32 -17.62 12.42
N PHE A 537 -6.43 -18.25 13.19
CA PHE A 537 -5.01 -18.42 12.86
C PHE A 537 -4.56 -19.87 13.16
N SER A 538 -3.52 -20.31 12.46
CA SER A 538 -2.94 -21.64 12.65
C SER A 538 -1.82 -21.65 13.69
N THR A 539 -1.60 -22.82 14.30
CA THR A 539 -0.44 -23.05 15.18
C THR A 539 -0.12 -24.54 15.29
N TYR A 540 1.15 -24.87 15.46
CA TYR A 540 1.57 -26.22 15.85
C TYR A 540 1.71 -26.39 17.37
N ASN A 541 1.37 -25.35 18.15
CA ASN A 541 1.56 -25.29 19.60
C ASN A 541 0.25 -25.42 20.40
N ALA A 542 -0.88 -25.63 19.73
CA ALA A 542 -2.18 -25.81 20.37
C ALA A 542 -3.07 -26.76 19.55
N PRO A 543 -4.06 -27.41 20.19
CA PRO A 543 -5.04 -28.22 19.48
C PRO A 543 -6.02 -27.39 18.67
N ASP A 544 -6.61 -28.00 17.66
CA ASP A 544 -7.62 -27.40 16.81
C ASP A 544 -8.93 -27.11 17.55
N GLN A 545 -9.42 -25.86 17.45
CA GLN A 545 -10.66 -25.40 18.08
C GLN A 545 -11.75 -25.00 17.06
N VAL A 546 -11.44 -25.06 15.75
CA VAL A 546 -12.35 -24.60 14.72
C VAL A 546 -13.36 -25.67 14.30
N LYS A 547 -14.63 -25.31 14.36
CA LYS A 547 -15.73 -26.14 13.86
C LYS A 547 -16.01 -25.83 12.39
N VAL A 548 -15.99 -26.86 11.58
CA VAL A 548 -16.32 -26.79 10.16
C VAL A 548 -17.81 -26.92 9.96
N SER A 549 -18.41 -26.02 9.16
CA SER A 549 -19.83 -26.10 8.77
C SER A 549 -20.04 -27.10 7.63
N ASN A 550 -21.27 -27.54 7.42
CA ASN A 550 -21.68 -28.37 6.26
C ASN A 550 -22.26 -27.52 5.10
N LYS A 551 -22.16 -26.20 5.16
CA LYS A 551 -22.65 -25.31 4.09
C LYS A 551 -21.75 -25.43 2.86
N PRO A 552 -22.30 -25.25 1.64
CA PRO A 552 -21.46 -25.07 0.46
C PRO A 552 -20.58 -23.83 0.65
N LYS A 553 -19.30 -23.95 0.37
CA LYS A 553 -18.35 -22.87 0.68
C LYS A 553 -17.30 -22.70 -0.42
N ILE A 554 -16.83 -21.47 -0.57
CA ILE A 554 -15.79 -21.11 -1.52
C ILE A 554 -14.71 -20.30 -0.80
N MET A 555 -13.47 -20.61 -1.13
CA MET A 555 -12.29 -19.92 -0.60
C MET A 555 -11.82 -18.85 -1.59
N ILE A 556 -11.43 -17.69 -1.07
CA ILE A 556 -10.84 -16.57 -1.82
C ILE A 556 -9.45 -16.33 -1.27
N LEU A 557 -8.46 -16.30 -2.15
CA LEU A 557 -7.09 -15.90 -1.77
C LEU A 557 -6.90 -14.41 -1.99
N GLY A 558 -6.50 -13.71 -0.94
CA GLY A 558 -6.24 -12.27 -0.96
C GLY A 558 -4.93 -11.89 -1.63
N GLY A 559 -4.62 -10.59 -1.61
CA GLY A 559 -3.45 -10.02 -2.31
C GLY A 559 -2.14 -10.05 -1.53
N GLY A 560 -2.14 -10.45 -0.25
CA GLY A 560 -0.98 -10.31 0.61
C GLY A 560 -0.65 -8.85 0.93
N PRO A 561 0.63 -8.51 1.23
CA PRO A 561 1.02 -7.15 1.55
C PRO A 561 0.89 -6.21 0.37
N ASN A 562 0.49 -4.96 0.65
CA ASN A 562 0.54 -3.92 -0.35
C ASN A 562 1.99 -3.66 -0.79
N ARG A 563 2.18 -3.45 -2.07
CA ARG A 563 3.46 -3.08 -2.69
C ARG A 563 3.23 -2.36 -4.00
N ILE A 564 4.25 -1.68 -4.48
CA ILE A 564 4.20 -1.08 -5.81
C ILE A 564 3.92 -2.17 -6.86
N GLY A 565 2.85 -2.00 -7.63
CA GLY A 565 2.35 -2.95 -8.62
C GLY A 565 1.27 -3.91 -8.11
N GLN A 566 0.99 -3.97 -6.81
CA GLN A 566 -0.08 -4.79 -6.23
C GLN A 566 -0.64 -4.10 -4.98
N GLY A 567 -1.66 -3.28 -5.17
CA GLY A 567 -2.27 -2.45 -4.14
C GLY A 567 -3.72 -2.85 -3.81
N ILE A 568 -4.46 -1.88 -3.30
CA ILE A 568 -5.84 -2.02 -2.80
C ILE A 568 -6.85 -2.44 -3.87
N GLU A 569 -6.57 -2.22 -5.15
CA GLU A 569 -7.43 -2.59 -6.27
C GLU A 569 -7.69 -4.10 -6.36
N PHE A 570 -6.75 -4.91 -5.89
CA PHE A 570 -6.92 -6.35 -5.78
C PHE A 570 -7.73 -6.74 -4.55
N ASP A 571 -7.56 -6.03 -3.46
CA ASP A 571 -8.40 -6.19 -2.28
C ASP A 571 -9.87 -5.86 -2.57
N TYR A 572 -10.10 -4.77 -3.32
CA TYR A 572 -11.42 -4.41 -3.86
C TYR A 572 -12.08 -5.59 -4.57
N CYS A 573 -11.35 -6.28 -5.45
CA CYS A 573 -11.88 -7.43 -6.17
C CYS A 573 -12.19 -8.61 -5.25
N CYS A 574 -11.34 -8.88 -4.27
CA CYS A 574 -11.55 -9.94 -3.27
C CYS A 574 -12.79 -9.68 -2.40
N VAL A 575 -12.99 -8.45 -1.96
CA VAL A 575 -14.16 -8.03 -1.17
C VAL A 575 -15.44 -8.21 -1.97
N HIS A 576 -15.45 -7.77 -3.23
CA HIS A 576 -16.61 -7.95 -4.12
C HIS A 576 -16.90 -9.41 -4.44
N ALA A 577 -15.88 -10.25 -4.54
CA ALA A 577 -16.06 -11.69 -4.66
C ALA A 577 -16.76 -12.27 -3.42
N ALA A 578 -16.33 -11.89 -2.23
CA ALA A 578 -16.97 -12.33 -0.98
C ALA A 578 -18.46 -11.93 -0.93
N PHE A 579 -18.77 -10.69 -1.28
CA PHE A 579 -20.16 -10.22 -1.33
C PHE A 579 -20.99 -10.98 -2.37
N ALA A 580 -20.47 -11.18 -3.57
CA ALA A 580 -21.19 -11.90 -4.63
C ALA A 580 -21.46 -13.37 -4.25
N LEU A 581 -20.48 -14.06 -3.64
CA LEU A 581 -20.64 -15.44 -3.17
C LEU A 581 -21.69 -15.54 -2.06
N ARG A 582 -21.67 -14.60 -1.10
CA ARG A 582 -22.67 -14.55 -0.05
C ARG A 582 -24.08 -14.35 -0.60
N ASP A 583 -24.25 -13.46 -1.59
CA ASP A 583 -25.54 -13.23 -2.27
C ASP A 583 -26.04 -14.48 -3.01
N GLN A 584 -25.12 -15.36 -3.45
CA GLN A 584 -25.44 -16.66 -4.07
C GLN A 584 -25.63 -17.81 -3.06
N GLY A 585 -25.54 -17.51 -1.76
CA GLY A 585 -25.78 -18.48 -0.68
C GLY A 585 -24.58 -19.35 -0.27
N TYR A 586 -23.38 -19.03 -0.73
CA TYR A 586 -22.16 -19.72 -0.31
C TYR A 586 -21.63 -19.16 1.02
N GLU A 587 -21.09 -20.03 1.88
CA GLU A 587 -20.22 -19.61 2.98
C GLU A 587 -18.87 -19.19 2.41
N THR A 588 -18.46 -17.98 2.69
CA THR A 588 -17.23 -17.39 2.15
C THR A 588 -16.05 -17.57 3.10
N ILE A 589 -14.92 -18.02 2.57
CA ILE A 589 -13.66 -18.16 3.31
C ILE A 589 -12.64 -17.23 2.68
N MET A 590 -12.14 -16.26 3.45
CA MET A 590 -11.06 -15.37 3.04
C MET A 590 -9.75 -15.84 3.66
N VAL A 591 -8.68 -15.88 2.86
CA VAL A 591 -7.30 -16.12 3.32
C VAL A 591 -6.44 -14.94 2.93
N ASN A 592 -5.89 -14.22 3.90
CA ASN A 592 -5.00 -13.09 3.66
C ASN A 592 -4.15 -12.76 4.90
N CYS A 593 -3.03 -12.06 4.73
CA CYS A 593 -2.09 -11.70 5.81
C CYS A 593 -1.86 -10.19 5.95
N ASN A 594 -2.67 -9.38 5.28
CA ASN A 594 -2.55 -7.91 5.30
C ASN A 594 -3.54 -7.31 6.31
N PRO A 595 -3.07 -6.65 7.40
CA PRO A 595 -3.97 -6.11 8.41
C PRO A 595 -4.69 -4.82 8.00
N GLU A 596 -4.20 -4.16 6.94
CA GLU A 596 -4.70 -2.85 6.51
C GLU A 596 -5.95 -2.95 5.61
N THR A 597 -6.30 -4.15 5.10
CA THR A 597 -7.30 -4.35 4.04
C THR A 597 -8.71 -4.56 4.56
N VAL A 598 -9.70 -4.25 3.71
CA VAL A 598 -11.13 -4.53 3.96
C VAL A 598 -11.43 -6.02 3.83
N SER A 599 -10.70 -6.77 2.99
CA SER A 599 -10.87 -8.22 2.87
C SER A 599 -10.60 -8.96 4.19
N THR A 600 -9.75 -8.41 5.05
CA THR A 600 -9.46 -8.96 6.38
C THR A 600 -10.36 -8.40 7.48
N ASP A 601 -11.45 -7.69 7.13
CA ASP A 601 -12.48 -7.33 8.10
C ASP A 601 -13.33 -8.53 8.46
N TYR A 602 -13.72 -8.56 9.74
CA TYR A 602 -14.52 -9.64 10.33
C TYR A 602 -15.90 -9.84 9.68
N ASP A 603 -16.42 -8.85 8.96
CA ASP A 603 -17.75 -8.84 8.35
C ASP A 603 -17.72 -8.91 6.81
N THR A 604 -16.54 -8.98 6.22
CA THR A 604 -16.39 -9.09 4.76
C THR A 604 -16.66 -10.51 4.28
N SER A 605 -16.11 -11.52 4.93
CA SER A 605 -16.35 -12.94 4.68
C SER A 605 -17.01 -13.62 5.88
N ASP A 606 -17.58 -14.81 5.70
CA ASP A 606 -18.15 -15.58 6.80
C ASP A 606 -17.06 -16.16 7.69
N LYS A 607 -15.88 -16.49 7.11
CA LYS A 607 -14.70 -16.96 7.81
C LYS A 607 -13.44 -16.25 7.28
N LEU A 608 -12.62 -15.76 8.17
CA LEU A 608 -11.32 -15.20 7.88
C LEU A 608 -10.23 -16.09 8.48
N TYR A 609 -9.33 -16.58 7.63
CA TYR A 609 -8.08 -17.20 8.02
C TYR A 609 -6.94 -16.20 7.80
N PHE A 610 -6.38 -15.70 8.88
CA PHE A 610 -5.29 -14.74 8.84
C PHE A 610 -3.96 -15.48 8.76
N GLU A 611 -3.56 -15.82 7.53
CA GLU A 611 -2.42 -16.70 7.28
C GLU A 611 -1.58 -16.24 6.09
N PRO A 612 -0.31 -16.64 6.03
CA PRO A 612 0.52 -16.45 4.85
C PRO A 612 -0.10 -17.08 3.60
N LEU A 613 0.08 -16.46 2.45
CA LEU A 613 -0.34 -17.01 1.17
C LEU A 613 0.76 -17.92 0.63
N THR A 614 0.86 -19.13 1.17
CA THR A 614 1.77 -20.18 0.71
C THR A 614 0.98 -21.46 0.42
N VAL A 615 1.60 -22.39 -0.33
CA VAL A 615 0.95 -23.68 -0.63
C VAL A 615 0.64 -24.44 0.65
N GLU A 616 1.58 -24.48 1.61
CA GLU A 616 1.41 -25.14 2.91
C GLU A 616 0.18 -24.61 3.65
N ASP A 617 0.12 -23.28 3.87
CA ASP A 617 -0.93 -22.65 4.67
C ASP A 617 -2.30 -22.75 3.97
N VAL A 618 -2.37 -22.48 2.65
CA VAL A 618 -3.62 -22.57 1.86
C VAL A 618 -4.15 -24.00 1.77
N LEU A 619 -3.26 -24.98 1.55
CA LEU A 619 -3.65 -26.39 1.46
C LEU A 619 -4.18 -26.91 2.79
N SER A 620 -3.57 -26.51 3.91
CA SER A 620 -4.04 -26.86 5.25
C SER A 620 -5.48 -26.35 5.51
N ILE A 621 -5.78 -25.12 5.12
CA ILE A 621 -7.15 -24.57 5.21
C ILE A 621 -8.09 -25.30 4.27
N TYR A 622 -7.66 -25.60 3.03
CA TYR A 622 -8.47 -26.32 2.04
C TYR A 622 -8.83 -27.73 2.53
N GLU A 623 -7.88 -28.46 3.06
CA GLU A 623 -8.11 -29.81 3.62
C GLU A 623 -9.03 -29.77 4.85
N LYS A 624 -8.92 -28.72 5.67
CA LYS A 624 -9.77 -28.49 6.84
C LYS A 624 -11.21 -28.16 6.46
N GLU A 625 -11.40 -27.16 5.63
CA GLU A 625 -12.72 -26.59 5.31
C GLU A 625 -13.45 -27.33 4.18
N LYS A 626 -12.71 -27.95 3.28
CA LYS A 626 -13.22 -28.67 2.09
C LYS A 626 -14.16 -27.81 1.24
N PRO A 627 -13.70 -26.61 0.81
CA PRO A 627 -14.50 -25.75 -0.05
C PRO A 627 -14.75 -26.43 -1.41
N GLU A 628 -15.81 -26.01 -2.12
CA GLU A 628 -16.11 -26.48 -3.48
C GLU A 628 -15.05 -26.01 -4.49
N GLY A 629 -14.30 -24.97 -4.18
CA GLY A 629 -13.18 -24.47 -4.95
C GLY A 629 -12.54 -23.23 -4.38
N VAL A 630 -11.48 -22.78 -5.04
CA VAL A 630 -10.64 -21.64 -4.66
C VAL A 630 -10.56 -20.62 -5.78
N ILE A 631 -10.84 -19.36 -5.47
CA ILE A 631 -10.68 -18.23 -6.39
C ILE A 631 -9.29 -17.62 -6.19
N VAL A 632 -8.47 -17.62 -7.26
CA VAL A 632 -7.10 -17.12 -7.29
C VAL A 632 -6.93 -15.85 -8.12
N GLN A 633 -7.89 -15.49 -8.97
CA GLN A 633 -7.74 -14.42 -9.96
C GLN A 633 -7.84 -13.00 -9.38
N PHE A 634 -8.37 -12.81 -8.18
CA PHE A 634 -8.70 -11.49 -7.65
C PHE A 634 -7.60 -10.88 -6.78
N GLY A 635 -6.79 -11.70 -6.12
CA GLY A 635 -5.71 -11.24 -5.26
C GLY A 635 -4.44 -10.80 -5.99
N GLY A 636 -4.49 -10.56 -7.29
CA GLY A 636 -3.32 -10.18 -8.08
C GLY A 636 -2.36 -11.35 -8.31
N GLN A 637 -1.08 -11.05 -8.46
CA GLN A 637 -0.07 -12.07 -8.81
C GLN A 637 0.20 -13.07 -7.70
N THR A 638 0.03 -12.68 -6.43
CA THR A 638 0.32 -13.54 -5.28
C THR A 638 -0.42 -14.88 -5.34
N PRO A 639 -1.77 -14.93 -5.38
CA PRO A 639 -2.46 -16.20 -5.48
C PRO A 639 -2.30 -16.89 -6.84
N LEU A 640 -2.03 -16.16 -7.92
CA LEU A 640 -1.77 -16.76 -9.23
C LEU A 640 -0.48 -17.58 -9.23
N ASN A 641 0.55 -17.11 -8.56
CA ASN A 641 1.82 -17.86 -8.42
C ASN A 641 1.63 -19.21 -7.70
N LEU A 642 0.57 -19.35 -6.92
CA LEU A 642 0.24 -20.60 -6.21
C LEU A 642 -0.67 -21.53 -7.01
N ALA A 643 -1.32 -21.04 -8.08
CA ALA A 643 -2.41 -21.74 -8.75
C ALA A 643 -2.00 -23.13 -9.30
N ASN A 644 -0.85 -23.22 -9.95
CA ASN A 644 -0.33 -24.48 -10.49
C ASN A 644 0.00 -25.49 -9.39
N GLU A 645 0.81 -25.06 -8.39
CA GLU A 645 1.21 -25.92 -7.28
C GLU A 645 -0.02 -26.42 -6.46
N LEU A 646 -1.02 -25.55 -6.25
CA LEU A 646 -2.28 -25.94 -5.61
C LEU A 646 -3.09 -26.94 -6.44
N ALA A 647 -3.20 -26.71 -7.74
CA ALA A 647 -3.92 -27.65 -8.64
C ALA A 647 -3.26 -29.02 -8.68
N GLU A 648 -1.92 -29.11 -8.67
CA GLU A 648 -1.18 -30.36 -8.61
C GLU A 648 -1.42 -31.15 -7.31
N THR A 649 -1.78 -30.45 -6.21
CA THR A 649 -2.18 -31.12 -4.96
C THR A 649 -3.67 -31.51 -4.91
N GLY A 650 -4.42 -31.26 -5.99
CA GLY A 650 -5.84 -31.61 -6.10
C GLY A 650 -6.80 -30.50 -5.65
N VAL A 651 -6.32 -29.30 -5.41
CA VAL A 651 -7.16 -28.14 -5.12
C VAL A 651 -7.91 -27.72 -6.39
N LYS A 652 -9.24 -27.61 -6.30
CA LYS A 652 -10.06 -27.14 -7.41
C LYS A 652 -10.01 -25.62 -7.53
N ILE A 653 -9.38 -25.12 -8.59
CA ILE A 653 -9.36 -23.70 -8.92
C ILE A 653 -10.67 -23.34 -9.65
N LEU A 654 -11.32 -22.25 -9.22
CA LEU A 654 -12.51 -21.69 -9.86
C LEU A 654 -12.11 -20.52 -10.77
N GLY A 655 -12.85 -20.37 -11.88
CA GLY A 655 -12.57 -19.36 -12.88
C GLY A 655 -11.63 -19.87 -13.97
N THR A 656 -10.74 -19.02 -14.46
CA THR A 656 -9.76 -19.37 -15.49
C THR A 656 -8.81 -20.45 -14.99
N SER A 657 -8.54 -21.47 -15.83
CA SER A 657 -7.69 -22.59 -15.45
C SER A 657 -6.23 -22.18 -15.26
N PRO A 658 -5.46 -22.86 -14.38
CA PRO A 658 -4.02 -22.61 -14.25
C PRO A 658 -3.27 -22.75 -15.58
N GLU A 659 -3.63 -23.71 -16.43
CA GLU A 659 -3.06 -23.89 -17.77
C GLU A 659 -3.29 -22.67 -18.68
N THR A 660 -4.46 -22.04 -18.61
CA THR A 660 -4.75 -20.81 -19.36
C THR A 660 -3.93 -19.64 -18.83
N ILE A 661 -3.78 -19.52 -17.51
CA ILE A 661 -2.95 -18.49 -16.87
C ILE A 661 -1.51 -18.63 -17.36
N ASP A 662 -0.96 -19.84 -17.31
CA ASP A 662 0.39 -20.15 -17.75
C ASP A 662 0.58 -19.86 -19.25
N LEU A 663 -0.40 -20.24 -20.11
CA LEU A 663 -0.37 -19.93 -21.53
C LEU A 663 -0.31 -18.42 -21.79
N ALA A 664 -1.06 -17.63 -21.06
CA ALA A 664 -1.08 -16.17 -21.22
C ALA A 664 0.24 -15.52 -20.74
N GLU A 665 0.89 -16.09 -19.72
CA GLU A 665 2.17 -15.62 -19.18
C GLU A 665 3.38 -16.08 -20.02
N ASP A 666 3.28 -17.25 -20.66
CA ASP A 666 4.30 -17.75 -21.59
C ASP A 666 4.27 -16.98 -22.90
N ARG A 667 5.28 -16.17 -23.13
CA ARG A 667 5.35 -15.26 -24.26
C ARG A 667 5.33 -15.96 -25.62
N ASP A 668 5.98 -17.11 -25.74
CA ASP A 668 6.02 -17.86 -27.00
C ASP A 668 4.70 -18.55 -27.31
N ARG A 669 4.08 -19.17 -26.32
CA ARG A 669 2.75 -19.77 -26.45
C ARG A 669 1.69 -18.70 -26.77
N PHE A 670 1.75 -17.57 -26.09
CA PHE A 670 0.85 -16.45 -26.35
C PHE A 670 1.02 -15.87 -27.75
N ARG A 671 2.27 -15.69 -28.20
CA ARG A 671 2.58 -15.22 -29.57
C ARG A 671 2.05 -16.17 -30.65
N GLN A 672 2.22 -17.49 -30.47
CA GLN A 672 1.68 -18.49 -31.39
C GLN A 672 0.14 -18.41 -31.46
N MET A 673 -0.51 -18.19 -30.35
CA MET A 673 -1.95 -17.99 -30.28
C MET A 673 -2.38 -16.71 -31.00
N MET A 674 -1.68 -15.60 -30.81
CA MET A 674 -1.96 -14.34 -31.51
C MET A 674 -1.78 -14.50 -33.04
N ALA A 675 -0.75 -15.23 -33.47
CA ALA A 675 -0.53 -15.55 -34.89
C ALA A 675 -1.71 -16.37 -35.47
N LYS A 676 -2.20 -17.38 -34.73
CA LYS A 676 -3.39 -18.16 -35.09
C LYS A 676 -4.63 -17.27 -35.25
N LEU A 677 -4.84 -16.33 -34.36
CA LEU A 677 -5.96 -15.38 -34.40
C LEU A 677 -5.74 -14.23 -35.42
N ARG A 678 -4.58 -14.14 -36.03
CA ARG A 678 -4.14 -13.05 -36.92
C ARG A 678 -4.18 -11.68 -36.21
N ILE A 679 -3.86 -11.66 -34.93
CA ILE A 679 -3.76 -10.45 -34.11
C ILE A 679 -2.29 -10.02 -34.04
N PRO A 680 -1.98 -8.77 -34.38
CA PRO A 680 -0.59 -8.30 -34.38
C PRO A 680 0.00 -8.21 -32.98
N MET A 681 1.27 -8.61 -32.87
CA MET A 681 2.14 -8.31 -31.73
C MET A 681 3.41 -7.60 -32.22
N PRO A 682 4.10 -6.84 -31.38
CA PRO A 682 5.47 -6.36 -31.70
C PRO A 682 6.39 -7.53 -32.05
N GLU A 683 7.30 -7.33 -33.00
CA GLU A 683 8.32 -8.34 -33.32
C GLU A 683 9.20 -8.59 -32.11
N SER A 684 9.51 -9.84 -31.82
CA SER A 684 10.21 -10.23 -30.59
C SER A 684 11.18 -11.38 -30.80
N GLY A 685 12.07 -11.55 -29.81
CA GLY A 685 12.98 -12.68 -29.72
C GLY A 685 13.47 -12.88 -28.29
N MET A 686 14.04 -14.06 -28.05
CA MET A 686 14.69 -14.40 -26.79
C MET A 686 16.20 -14.61 -27.01
N ALA A 687 16.97 -14.28 -25.97
CA ALA A 687 18.43 -14.46 -25.97
C ALA A 687 18.90 -14.95 -24.59
N SER A 688 19.74 -15.94 -24.57
CA SER A 688 20.35 -16.50 -23.36
C SER A 688 21.73 -15.90 -23.04
N ASN A 689 22.30 -15.18 -23.99
CA ASN A 689 23.63 -14.58 -23.91
C ASN A 689 23.70 -13.32 -24.78
N LEU A 690 24.81 -12.59 -24.68
CA LEU A 690 25.02 -11.34 -25.40
C LEU A 690 25.05 -11.53 -26.93
N GLU A 691 25.67 -12.61 -27.43
CA GLU A 691 25.79 -12.87 -28.87
C GLU A 691 24.42 -13.10 -29.51
N GLU A 692 23.56 -13.91 -28.85
CA GLU A 692 22.17 -14.11 -29.24
C GLU A 692 21.35 -12.81 -29.17
N ALA A 693 21.57 -12.00 -28.13
CA ALA A 693 20.88 -10.71 -27.98
C ALA A 693 21.19 -9.74 -29.13
N ILE A 694 22.45 -9.67 -29.56
CA ILE A 694 22.88 -8.85 -30.71
C ILE A 694 22.24 -9.36 -32.01
N LEU A 695 22.24 -10.67 -32.25
CA LEU A 695 21.59 -11.24 -33.44
C LEU A 695 20.09 -10.98 -33.50
N VAL A 696 19.42 -11.07 -32.36
CA VAL A 696 17.97 -10.72 -32.23
C VAL A 696 17.77 -9.22 -32.50
N ALA A 697 18.63 -8.37 -31.94
CA ALA A 697 18.55 -6.92 -32.10
C ALA A 697 18.80 -6.49 -33.57
N GLU A 698 19.76 -7.10 -34.26
CA GLU A 698 20.02 -6.85 -35.68
C GLU A 698 18.83 -7.23 -36.57
N ARG A 699 18.12 -8.32 -36.21
CA ARG A 699 16.93 -8.76 -36.94
C ARG A 699 15.74 -7.82 -36.74
N ILE A 700 15.51 -7.40 -35.50
CA ILE A 700 14.31 -6.60 -35.12
C ILE A 700 14.54 -5.11 -35.41
N GLY A 701 15.77 -4.63 -35.21
CA GLY A 701 16.14 -3.20 -35.34
C GLY A 701 15.76 -2.35 -34.13
N TYR A 702 16.63 -1.41 -33.76
CA TYR A 702 16.44 -0.48 -32.68
C TYR A 702 15.33 0.54 -32.97
N PRO A 703 14.71 1.17 -31.92
CA PRO A 703 14.89 0.87 -30.51
C PRO A 703 14.17 -0.42 -30.10
N LEU A 704 14.64 -0.99 -28.96
CA LEU A 704 14.14 -2.25 -28.43
C LEU A 704 13.72 -2.10 -26.98
N MET A 705 12.68 -2.83 -26.59
CA MET A 705 12.35 -3.05 -25.18
C MET A 705 13.00 -4.35 -24.73
N VAL A 706 13.86 -4.27 -23.72
CA VAL A 706 14.61 -5.43 -23.19
C VAL A 706 14.15 -5.71 -21.75
N ARG A 707 13.90 -6.98 -21.45
CA ARG A 707 13.46 -7.39 -20.13
C ARG A 707 13.87 -8.83 -19.79
N PRO A 708 14.08 -9.16 -18.49
CA PRO A 708 14.21 -10.56 -18.08
C PRO A 708 12.89 -11.34 -18.32
N SER A 709 12.96 -12.65 -18.55
CA SER A 709 11.80 -13.52 -18.91
C SER A 709 10.94 -13.70 -17.71
N TYR A 710 10.57 -13.38 -16.80
CA TYR A 710 9.67 -13.51 -15.65
C TYR A 710 9.87 -12.36 -14.65
N VAL A 711 9.24 -11.25 -14.91
CA VAL A 711 9.33 -10.07 -14.03
C VAL A 711 7.95 -9.46 -13.81
N LEU A 712 7.65 -9.18 -12.54
CA LEU A 712 6.45 -8.48 -12.10
C LEU A 712 6.66 -6.96 -12.07
N GLY A 713 5.68 -6.20 -12.54
CA GLY A 713 5.64 -4.74 -12.45
C GLY A 713 6.78 -4.05 -13.21
N GLY A 714 7.18 -4.60 -14.38
CA GLY A 714 8.19 -3.98 -15.24
C GLY A 714 9.63 -3.99 -14.70
N ARG A 715 9.91 -4.73 -13.62
CA ARG A 715 11.22 -4.74 -12.98
C ARG A 715 12.34 -5.12 -13.95
N GLY A 716 13.35 -4.26 -14.05
CA GLY A 716 14.48 -4.47 -14.93
C GLY A 716 14.16 -4.34 -16.43
N MET A 717 13.02 -3.75 -16.81
CA MET A 717 12.74 -3.39 -18.20
C MET A 717 13.45 -2.10 -18.57
N GLU A 718 13.99 -2.05 -19.77
CA GLU A 718 14.68 -0.86 -20.29
C GLU A 718 14.51 -0.73 -21.80
N VAL A 719 14.36 0.52 -22.26
CA VAL A 719 14.37 0.84 -23.69
C VAL A 719 15.83 1.06 -24.11
N VAL A 720 16.31 0.28 -25.06
CA VAL A 720 17.67 0.39 -25.58
C VAL A 720 17.64 0.92 -27.02
N HIS A 721 18.44 1.93 -27.29
CA HIS A 721 18.43 2.65 -28.56
C HIS A 721 19.57 2.23 -29.49
N ASP A 722 20.57 1.53 -28.98
CA ASP A 722 21.74 1.08 -29.71
C ASP A 722 22.37 -0.19 -29.10
N GLU A 723 23.36 -0.71 -29.78
CA GLU A 723 24.08 -1.95 -29.39
C GLU A 723 24.89 -1.74 -28.09
N GLU A 724 25.38 -0.53 -27.83
CA GLU A 724 26.18 -0.26 -26.62
C GLU A 724 25.29 -0.32 -25.38
N MET A 725 24.09 0.29 -25.42
CA MET A 725 23.11 0.19 -24.36
C MET A 725 22.65 -1.26 -24.17
N LEU A 726 22.46 -2.03 -25.24
CA LEU A 726 22.13 -3.45 -25.16
C LEU A 726 23.21 -4.25 -24.43
N LYS A 727 24.47 -4.02 -24.73
CA LYS A 727 25.61 -4.67 -24.05
C LYS A 727 25.63 -4.36 -22.55
N GLN A 728 25.44 -3.10 -22.19
CA GLN A 728 25.40 -2.67 -20.79
C GLN A 728 24.25 -3.33 -20.05
N TYR A 729 23.05 -3.37 -20.65
CA TYR A 729 21.90 -4.04 -20.08
C TYR A 729 22.13 -5.54 -19.88
N VAL A 730 22.60 -6.25 -20.89
CA VAL A 730 22.84 -7.70 -20.82
C VAL A 730 23.91 -8.03 -19.78
N ALA A 731 24.96 -7.24 -19.68
CA ALA A 731 25.99 -7.42 -18.65
C ALA A 731 25.43 -7.28 -17.23
N ALA A 732 24.52 -6.32 -17.01
CA ALA A 732 23.84 -6.14 -15.73
C ALA A 732 22.83 -7.26 -15.44
N ALA A 733 22.04 -7.69 -16.42
CA ALA A 733 20.98 -8.68 -16.27
C ALA A 733 21.54 -10.10 -16.07
N VAL A 734 22.59 -10.51 -16.79
CA VAL A 734 23.24 -11.84 -16.68
C VAL A 734 23.88 -12.02 -15.30
N GLY A 735 24.37 -10.95 -14.68
CA GLY A 735 24.88 -11.00 -13.30
C GLY A 735 23.82 -11.31 -12.25
N VAL A 736 22.53 -11.05 -12.55
CA VAL A 736 21.41 -11.24 -11.62
C VAL A 736 20.69 -12.58 -11.81
N THR A 737 20.59 -13.09 -13.06
CA THR A 737 19.89 -14.35 -13.36
C THR A 737 20.57 -15.12 -14.51
N PRO A 738 21.68 -15.83 -14.24
CA PRO A 738 22.48 -16.49 -15.29
C PRO A 738 21.75 -17.57 -16.09
N GLU A 739 20.67 -18.14 -15.56
CA GLU A 739 19.96 -19.30 -16.13
C GLU A 739 18.66 -18.93 -16.87
N ARG A 740 18.35 -17.65 -17.04
CA ARG A 740 17.07 -17.21 -17.62
C ARG A 740 17.27 -16.34 -18.86
N PRO A 741 16.55 -16.63 -19.97
CA PRO A 741 16.67 -15.84 -21.18
C PRO A 741 16.17 -14.40 -20.98
N ILE A 742 16.73 -13.49 -21.76
CA ILE A 742 16.29 -12.09 -21.91
C ILE A 742 15.29 -12.04 -23.07
N LEU A 743 14.18 -11.36 -22.85
CA LEU A 743 13.20 -11.07 -23.87
C LEU A 743 13.51 -9.72 -24.52
N ILE A 744 13.47 -9.67 -25.84
CA ILE A 744 13.74 -8.48 -26.64
C ILE A 744 12.56 -8.26 -27.57
N ASP A 745 11.83 -7.17 -27.38
CA ASP A 745 10.69 -6.78 -28.21
C ASP A 745 11.02 -5.51 -29.01
N LYS A 746 10.46 -5.37 -30.22
CA LYS A 746 10.47 -4.09 -30.94
C LYS A 746 9.75 -3.03 -30.10
N PHE A 747 10.43 -1.95 -29.77
CA PHE A 747 9.81 -0.80 -29.13
C PHE A 747 9.03 0.01 -30.18
N LEU A 748 7.77 0.28 -29.88
CA LEU A 748 6.87 1.03 -30.76
C LEU A 748 6.93 2.51 -30.37
N GLU A 749 7.78 3.27 -31.04
CA GLU A 749 7.96 4.71 -30.78
C GLU A 749 6.68 5.50 -31.08
N ASN A 750 6.39 6.46 -30.22
CA ASN A 750 5.21 7.34 -30.32
C ASN A 750 3.86 6.60 -30.43
N ALA A 751 3.80 5.34 -30.00
CA ALA A 751 2.56 4.59 -29.97
C ALA A 751 1.62 5.11 -28.88
N ILE A 752 0.32 5.18 -29.17
CA ILE A 752 -0.73 5.42 -28.18
C ILE A 752 -0.97 4.08 -27.47
N GLU A 753 -0.90 4.08 -26.15
CA GLU A 753 -1.29 2.91 -25.37
C GLU A 753 -2.77 2.94 -24.99
N ALA A 754 -3.36 1.76 -24.91
CA ALA A 754 -4.74 1.57 -24.47
C ALA A 754 -4.88 0.27 -23.70
N GLU A 755 -5.86 0.21 -22.82
CA GLU A 755 -6.24 -0.99 -22.09
C GLU A 755 -7.71 -1.31 -22.28
N ALA A 756 -8.04 -2.61 -22.17
CA ALA A 756 -9.40 -3.08 -22.11
C ALA A 756 -9.56 -4.17 -21.06
N ASP A 757 -10.44 -3.94 -20.10
CA ASP A 757 -10.87 -4.94 -19.16
C ASP A 757 -12.12 -5.65 -19.68
N ALA A 758 -12.16 -6.96 -19.51
CA ALA A 758 -13.27 -7.81 -19.95
C ALA A 758 -13.72 -8.76 -18.85
N ILE A 759 -14.99 -9.13 -18.89
CA ILE A 759 -15.51 -10.30 -18.20
C ILE A 759 -15.93 -11.35 -19.23
N SER A 760 -15.65 -12.61 -18.92
CA SER A 760 -15.90 -13.73 -19.87
C SER A 760 -16.45 -14.96 -19.16
N ASP A 761 -17.27 -15.74 -19.87
CA ASP A 761 -17.79 -17.04 -19.44
C ASP A 761 -17.14 -18.22 -20.19
N GLY A 762 -16.03 -18.00 -20.87
CA GLY A 762 -15.34 -18.96 -21.73
C GLY A 762 -15.89 -19.06 -23.13
N THR A 763 -17.13 -18.62 -23.37
CA THR A 763 -17.82 -18.71 -24.68
C THR A 763 -18.14 -17.35 -25.26
N SER A 764 -18.26 -16.35 -24.44
CA SER A 764 -18.52 -14.96 -24.80
C SER A 764 -17.81 -14.00 -23.83
N ALA A 765 -17.57 -12.79 -24.29
CA ALA A 765 -16.91 -11.76 -23.47
C ALA A 765 -17.60 -10.41 -23.61
N PHE A 766 -17.60 -9.64 -22.54
CA PHE A 766 -18.11 -8.27 -22.48
C PHE A 766 -17.02 -7.32 -22.07
N VAL A 767 -16.85 -6.24 -22.84
CA VAL A 767 -15.88 -5.17 -22.60
C VAL A 767 -16.67 -3.88 -22.34
N PRO A 768 -16.63 -3.30 -21.12
CA PRO A 768 -17.41 -2.10 -20.79
C PRO A 768 -16.95 -0.86 -21.55
N ALA A 769 -15.63 -0.65 -21.63
CA ALA A 769 -15.00 0.48 -22.29
C ALA A 769 -13.54 0.17 -22.66
N VAL A 770 -13.00 0.94 -23.58
CA VAL A 770 -11.57 1.06 -23.84
C VAL A 770 -11.05 2.25 -23.04
N MET A 771 -9.90 2.10 -22.41
CA MET A 771 -9.20 3.13 -21.66
C MET A 771 -7.98 3.58 -22.46
N GLU A 772 -7.84 4.87 -22.70
CA GLU A 772 -6.71 5.49 -23.40
C GLU A 772 -5.69 6.02 -22.39
N HIS A 773 -4.40 5.76 -22.61
CA HIS A 773 -3.32 6.36 -21.85
C HIS A 773 -2.97 7.73 -22.42
N ILE A 774 -2.73 8.69 -21.54
CA ILE A 774 -2.37 10.06 -21.95
C ILE A 774 -0.89 10.11 -22.35
N GLU A 775 -0.02 9.43 -21.62
CA GLU A 775 1.37 9.26 -21.97
C GLU A 775 1.53 8.21 -23.07
N LEU A 776 2.51 8.45 -23.94
CA LEU A 776 2.85 7.53 -25.03
C LEU A 776 3.54 6.27 -24.49
N ALA A 777 3.58 5.23 -25.32
CA ALA A 777 4.21 3.96 -25.00
C ALA A 777 5.64 4.10 -24.48
N GLY A 778 5.98 3.29 -23.47
CA GLY A 778 7.28 3.30 -22.80
C GLY A 778 7.20 3.67 -21.32
N ILE A 779 6.05 4.17 -20.86
CA ILE A 779 5.75 4.37 -19.45
C ILE A 779 4.84 3.24 -18.98
N HIS A 780 5.11 2.71 -17.78
CA HIS A 780 4.29 1.62 -17.23
C HIS A 780 2.83 2.07 -17.10
N SER A 781 1.88 1.22 -17.49
CA SER A 781 0.45 1.53 -17.49
C SER A 781 -0.09 1.99 -16.13
N GLY A 782 0.49 1.45 -15.03
CA GLY A 782 0.16 1.87 -13.67
C GLY A 782 0.56 3.31 -13.34
N ASP A 783 1.56 3.86 -14.04
CA ASP A 783 2.09 5.20 -13.83
C ASP A 783 1.51 6.23 -14.80
N SER A 784 0.93 5.79 -15.92
CA SER A 784 0.29 6.67 -16.88
C SER A 784 -1.03 7.23 -16.37
N ALA A 785 -1.32 8.48 -16.70
CA ALA A 785 -2.67 9.02 -16.63
C ALA A 785 -3.55 8.35 -17.71
N CYS A 786 -4.81 8.08 -17.38
CA CYS A 786 -5.68 7.34 -18.31
C CYS A 786 -7.08 7.95 -18.35
N VAL A 787 -7.74 7.85 -19.50
CA VAL A 787 -9.08 8.41 -19.69
C VAL A 787 -10.09 7.40 -20.24
N ILE A 788 -11.30 7.45 -19.73
CA ILE A 788 -12.48 6.74 -20.23
C ILE A 788 -13.61 7.77 -20.45
N PRO A 789 -14.26 7.82 -21.63
CA PRO A 789 -13.94 7.11 -22.87
C PRO A 789 -12.69 7.65 -23.55
N PRO A 790 -12.12 6.97 -24.55
CA PRO A 790 -10.99 7.46 -25.35
C PRO A 790 -11.29 8.79 -26.02
N ILE A 791 -10.27 9.64 -26.13
CA ILE A 791 -10.38 10.99 -26.71
C ILE A 791 -9.65 11.15 -28.04
N SER A 792 -8.48 10.49 -28.20
CA SER A 792 -7.67 10.58 -29.41
C SER A 792 -7.67 9.30 -30.25
N ILE A 793 -8.06 8.17 -29.70
CA ILE A 793 -8.13 6.90 -30.40
C ILE A 793 -9.30 6.90 -31.41
N PRO A 794 -9.04 6.75 -32.72
CA PRO A 794 -10.09 6.67 -33.71
C PRO A 794 -11.06 5.50 -33.46
N ALA A 795 -12.35 5.71 -33.77
CA ALA A 795 -13.39 4.72 -33.54
C ALA A 795 -13.05 3.34 -34.13
N LYS A 796 -12.45 3.29 -35.35
CA LYS A 796 -12.01 2.05 -35.99
C LYS A 796 -11.03 1.23 -35.12
N HIS A 797 -10.11 1.91 -34.40
CA HIS A 797 -9.16 1.23 -33.52
C HIS A 797 -9.82 0.78 -32.20
N SER A 798 -10.72 1.58 -31.65
CA SER A 798 -11.54 1.16 -30.53
C SER A 798 -12.36 -0.09 -30.85
N GLU A 799 -13.02 -0.13 -32.02
CA GLU A 799 -13.75 -1.30 -32.49
C GLU A 799 -12.83 -2.52 -32.65
N THR A 800 -11.60 -2.31 -33.16
CA THR A 800 -10.58 -3.36 -33.29
C THR A 800 -10.18 -3.89 -31.94
N ILE A 801 -9.98 -3.04 -30.94
CA ILE A 801 -9.63 -3.42 -29.55
C ILE A 801 -10.79 -4.25 -28.95
N TYR A 802 -12.05 -3.83 -29.11
CA TYR A 802 -13.22 -4.62 -28.68
C TYR A 802 -13.25 -6.01 -29.32
N ASP A 803 -12.99 -6.11 -30.62
CA ASP A 803 -12.99 -7.38 -31.34
C ASP A 803 -11.84 -8.28 -30.89
N TYR A 804 -10.62 -7.74 -30.78
CA TYR A 804 -9.44 -8.49 -30.34
C TYR A 804 -9.62 -9.00 -28.91
N THR A 805 -10.09 -8.14 -27.98
CA THR A 805 -10.32 -8.51 -26.59
C THR A 805 -11.29 -9.70 -26.48
N LYS A 806 -12.40 -9.67 -27.22
CA LYS A 806 -13.38 -10.78 -27.24
C LYS A 806 -12.78 -12.06 -27.81
N LYS A 807 -12.06 -11.98 -28.93
CA LYS A 807 -11.42 -13.14 -29.56
C LYS A 807 -10.38 -13.78 -28.66
N ILE A 808 -9.56 -12.99 -27.99
CA ILE A 808 -8.53 -13.48 -27.08
C ILE A 808 -9.17 -14.13 -25.86
N ALA A 809 -10.19 -13.50 -25.26
CA ALA A 809 -10.89 -14.05 -24.10
C ALA A 809 -11.49 -15.42 -24.39
N ILE A 810 -12.10 -15.59 -25.56
CA ILE A 810 -12.72 -16.86 -25.98
C ILE A 810 -11.64 -17.90 -26.27
N GLU A 811 -10.59 -17.56 -27.03
CA GLU A 811 -9.52 -18.50 -27.40
C GLU A 811 -8.74 -18.98 -26.18
N LEU A 812 -8.50 -18.10 -25.19
CA LEU A 812 -7.91 -18.44 -23.90
C LEU A 812 -8.89 -19.19 -22.99
N ASN A 813 -10.15 -19.30 -23.34
CA ASN A 813 -11.20 -19.86 -22.46
C ASN A 813 -11.21 -19.17 -21.08
N VAL A 814 -11.16 -17.84 -21.07
CA VAL A 814 -11.16 -17.05 -19.82
C VAL A 814 -12.52 -17.16 -19.15
N ILE A 815 -12.53 -17.47 -17.87
CA ILE A 815 -13.73 -17.45 -17.02
C ILE A 815 -13.48 -16.47 -15.87
N GLY A 816 -14.18 -15.34 -15.88
CA GLY A 816 -13.98 -14.26 -14.92
C GLY A 816 -13.40 -13.01 -15.58
N LEU A 817 -12.38 -12.40 -14.97
CA LEU A 817 -11.75 -11.17 -15.42
C LEU A 817 -10.56 -11.41 -16.36
N MET A 818 -10.35 -10.46 -17.26
CA MET A 818 -9.16 -10.36 -18.09
C MET A 818 -8.88 -8.89 -18.40
N ASN A 819 -7.59 -8.52 -18.35
CA ASN A 819 -7.08 -7.24 -18.82
C ASN A 819 -6.16 -7.46 -20.01
N ILE A 820 -6.26 -6.62 -21.04
CA ILE A 820 -5.35 -6.63 -22.17
C ILE A 820 -4.79 -5.23 -22.41
N GLN A 821 -3.49 -5.18 -22.65
CA GLN A 821 -2.77 -3.96 -23.01
C GLN A 821 -2.50 -3.93 -24.52
N TYR A 822 -2.73 -2.78 -25.10
CA TYR A 822 -2.60 -2.52 -26.53
C TYR A 822 -1.68 -1.33 -26.81
N ALA A 823 -1.03 -1.34 -27.98
CA ALA A 823 -0.36 -0.18 -28.53
C ALA A 823 -0.85 0.09 -29.95
N ILE A 824 -1.05 1.34 -30.29
CA ILE A 824 -1.47 1.78 -31.61
C ILE A 824 -0.33 2.55 -32.26
N ALA A 825 0.25 1.99 -33.30
CA ALA A 825 1.34 2.58 -34.06
C ALA A 825 1.12 2.38 -35.56
N ASN A 826 1.44 3.39 -36.35
CA ASN A 826 1.32 3.30 -37.83
C ASN A 826 -0.06 2.82 -38.31
N ASP A 827 -1.11 3.36 -37.70
CA ASP A 827 -2.52 3.02 -38.01
C ASP A 827 -2.88 1.55 -37.77
N ARG A 828 -2.16 0.84 -36.90
CA ARG A 828 -2.34 -0.56 -36.56
C ARG A 828 -2.37 -0.78 -35.05
N VAL A 829 -3.28 -1.66 -34.61
CA VAL A 829 -3.41 -2.06 -33.21
C VAL A 829 -2.56 -3.30 -32.95
N TYR A 830 -1.70 -3.24 -31.94
CA TYR A 830 -0.86 -4.35 -31.48
C TYR A 830 -1.28 -4.76 -30.07
N VAL A 831 -1.29 -6.06 -29.80
CA VAL A 831 -1.44 -6.59 -28.44
C VAL A 831 -0.06 -6.64 -27.80
N LEU A 832 0.05 -6.09 -26.59
CA LEU A 832 1.28 -6.16 -25.81
C LEU A 832 1.27 -7.36 -24.88
N GLU A 833 0.20 -7.50 -24.07
CA GLU A 833 0.01 -8.63 -23.14
C GLU A 833 -1.46 -8.82 -22.81
N ALA A 834 -1.79 -10.03 -22.32
CA ALA A 834 -3.10 -10.35 -21.75
C ALA A 834 -2.94 -10.98 -20.37
N ASN A 835 -3.70 -10.48 -19.41
CA ASN A 835 -3.67 -10.89 -18.02
C ASN A 835 -5.04 -11.47 -17.65
N PRO A 836 -5.25 -12.81 -17.62
CA PRO A 836 -6.54 -13.44 -17.29
C PRO A 836 -6.80 -13.42 -15.76
N ARG A 837 -6.80 -12.23 -15.20
CA ARG A 837 -6.98 -11.94 -13.77
C ARG A 837 -7.54 -10.54 -13.58
N ALA A 838 -7.84 -10.18 -12.31
CA ALA A 838 -8.11 -8.80 -11.95
C ALA A 838 -6.92 -7.90 -12.30
N SER A 839 -7.22 -6.67 -12.65
CA SER A 839 -6.26 -5.62 -12.97
C SER A 839 -6.46 -4.43 -12.03
N ARG A 840 -5.50 -3.51 -12.06
CA ARG A 840 -5.62 -2.25 -11.31
C ARG A 840 -6.75 -1.37 -11.83
N THR A 841 -7.11 -1.51 -13.09
CA THR A 841 -8.12 -0.69 -13.76
C THR A 841 -9.56 -1.15 -13.49
N VAL A 842 -9.77 -2.35 -12.95
CA VAL A 842 -11.12 -2.88 -12.65
C VAL A 842 -11.96 -1.94 -11.77
N PRO A 843 -11.46 -1.35 -10.66
CA PRO A 843 -12.24 -0.41 -9.86
C PRO A 843 -12.61 0.86 -10.66
N ILE A 844 -11.69 1.39 -11.44
CA ILE A 844 -11.89 2.60 -12.27
C ILE A 844 -12.97 2.35 -13.33
N VAL A 845 -12.81 1.29 -14.12
CA VAL A 845 -13.80 0.89 -15.14
C VAL A 845 -15.14 0.64 -14.49
N SER A 846 -15.17 -0.05 -13.34
CA SER A 846 -16.41 -0.34 -12.61
C SER A 846 -17.15 0.94 -12.22
N LYS A 847 -16.45 1.96 -11.73
CA LYS A 847 -17.05 3.22 -11.25
C LYS A 847 -17.39 4.18 -12.39
N VAL A 848 -16.50 4.35 -13.36
CA VAL A 848 -16.76 5.23 -14.52
C VAL A 848 -17.89 4.68 -15.40
N CYS A 849 -17.92 3.38 -15.65
CA CYS A 849 -18.95 2.73 -16.45
C CYS A 849 -20.20 2.32 -15.66
N ASN A 850 -20.19 2.46 -14.35
CA ASN A 850 -21.22 2.01 -13.42
C ASN A 850 -21.59 0.53 -13.67
N ILE A 851 -20.59 -0.35 -13.57
CA ILE A 851 -20.69 -1.81 -13.72
C ILE A 851 -19.84 -2.50 -12.66
N GLN A 852 -20.40 -3.43 -11.91
CA GLN A 852 -19.67 -4.15 -10.85
C GLN A 852 -18.93 -5.36 -11.41
N MET A 853 -17.81 -5.12 -12.09
CA MET A 853 -17.10 -6.15 -12.85
C MET A 853 -16.67 -7.35 -12.00
N ALA A 854 -16.08 -7.13 -10.82
CA ALA A 854 -15.62 -8.22 -9.95
C ALA A 854 -16.78 -9.10 -9.44
N ARG A 855 -17.94 -8.51 -9.12
CA ARG A 855 -19.15 -9.27 -8.72
C ARG A 855 -19.69 -10.13 -9.88
N LEU A 856 -19.79 -9.54 -11.06
CA LEU A 856 -20.25 -10.25 -12.26
C LEU A 856 -19.29 -11.37 -12.66
N ALA A 857 -17.99 -11.12 -12.61
CA ALA A 857 -16.95 -12.13 -12.86
C ALA A 857 -17.08 -13.31 -11.88
N THR A 858 -17.38 -13.06 -10.62
CA THR A 858 -17.61 -14.11 -9.62
C THR A 858 -18.82 -14.98 -9.99
N GLN A 859 -19.92 -14.40 -10.46
CA GLN A 859 -21.08 -15.15 -10.94
C GLN A 859 -20.74 -16.05 -12.13
N LEU A 860 -19.91 -15.53 -13.07
CA LEU A 860 -19.44 -16.33 -14.21
C LEU A 860 -18.53 -17.49 -13.78
N MET A 861 -17.69 -17.29 -12.75
CA MET A 861 -16.86 -18.36 -12.16
C MET A 861 -17.71 -19.46 -11.51
N LEU A 862 -18.92 -19.14 -11.06
CA LEU A 862 -19.89 -20.10 -10.51
C LEU A 862 -20.69 -20.85 -11.61
N GLY A 863 -20.44 -20.53 -12.89
CA GLY A 863 -21.06 -21.18 -14.02
C GLY A 863 -22.26 -20.45 -14.63
N GLU A 864 -22.59 -19.25 -14.16
CA GLU A 864 -23.56 -18.40 -14.85
C GLU A 864 -23.05 -18.05 -16.24
N LYS A 865 -23.98 -17.82 -17.16
CA LYS A 865 -23.63 -17.40 -18.51
C LYS A 865 -23.74 -15.90 -18.68
N LEU A 866 -22.84 -15.33 -19.46
CA LEU A 866 -22.83 -13.90 -19.74
C LEU A 866 -24.14 -13.40 -20.33
N SER A 867 -24.82 -14.26 -21.12
CA SER A 867 -26.16 -13.99 -21.70
C SER A 867 -27.25 -13.78 -20.65
N SER A 868 -27.16 -14.44 -19.49
CA SER A 868 -28.14 -14.27 -18.38
C SER A 868 -28.03 -12.94 -17.68
N LEU A 869 -26.86 -12.30 -17.74
CA LEU A 869 -26.59 -11.04 -17.06
C LEU A 869 -27.18 -9.80 -17.75
N ASN A 870 -27.72 -9.97 -18.97
CA ASN A 870 -28.37 -8.92 -19.77
C ASN A 870 -27.52 -7.63 -19.93
N LEU A 871 -26.21 -7.77 -20.01
CA LEU A 871 -25.28 -6.64 -20.12
C LEU A 871 -25.39 -6.00 -21.50
N LYS A 872 -25.47 -4.70 -21.53
CA LYS A 872 -25.48 -3.91 -22.76
C LYS A 872 -24.38 -2.84 -22.70
N PRO A 873 -23.72 -2.56 -23.82
CA PRO A 873 -22.83 -1.41 -23.89
C PRO A 873 -23.58 -0.13 -23.49
N LYS A 874 -23.00 0.64 -22.59
CA LYS A 874 -23.54 1.92 -22.14
C LYS A 874 -22.80 3.05 -22.85
N PHE A 875 -23.55 4.04 -23.29
CA PHE A 875 -22.93 5.30 -23.73
C PHE A 875 -22.54 6.13 -22.51
N ILE A 876 -21.25 6.35 -22.34
CA ILE A 876 -20.67 7.12 -21.23
C ILE A 876 -20.69 8.59 -21.66
N ARG A 877 -21.40 9.45 -20.92
CA ARG A 877 -21.59 10.87 -21.24
C ARG A 877 -20.58 11.79 -20.55
N HIS A 878 -19.85 11.27 -19.59
CA HIS A 878 -18.84 11.97 -18.81
C HIS A 878 -17.46 11.37 -19.07
N PHE A 879 -16.42 12.07 -18.64
CA PHE A 879 -15.05 11.58 -18.68
C PHE A 879 -14.62 11.17 -17.28
N GLY A 880 -13.94 10.04 -17.17
CA GLY A 880 -13.21 9.65 -15.99
C GLY A 880 -11.72 9.64 -16.31
N VAL A 881 -10.95 10.43 -15.59
CA VAL A 881 -9.49 10.49 -15.71
C VAL A 881 -8.86 9.93 -14.45
N LYS A 882 -8.06 8.88 -14.62
CA LYS A 882 -7.18 8.33 -13.58
C LYS A 882 -5.86 9.09 -13.61
N GLU A 883 -5.37 9.52 -12.45
CA GLU A 883 -4.03 10.05 -12.28
C GLU A 883 -3.27 9.23 -11.24
N SER A 884 -1.96 9.10 -11.41
CA SER A 884 -1.09 8.32 -10.54
C SER A 884 -0.43 9.19 -9.48
N VAL A 885 -0.16 8.62 -8.31
CA VAL A 885 0.48 9.32 -7.20
C VAL A 885 1.83 8.69 -6.90
N PHE A 886 2.88 9.52 -6.84
CA PHE A 886 4.27 9.10 -6.75
C PHE A 886 4.90 9.46 -5.41
N PRO A 887 5.78 8.61 -4.84
CA PRO A 887 6.46 8.87 -3.58
C PRO A 887 7.81 9.61 -3.75
N PHE A 888 8.02 10.36 -4.82
CA PHE A 888 9.31 11.01 -5.10
C PHE A 888 9.72 12.04 -4.04
N ASN A 889 8.74 12.63 -3.34
CA ASN A 889 9.01 13.50 -2.19
C ASN A 889 9.63 12.76 -0.99
N MET A 890 9.52 11.43 -0.94
CA MET A 890 10.13 10.56 0.08
C MET A 890 11.50 10.00 -0.36
N PHE A 891 11.81 10.03 -1.65
CA PHE A 891 13.03 9.51 -2.27
C PHE A 891 13.70 10.62 -3.10
N LEU A 892 14.24 11.62 -2.41
CA LEU A 892 14.81 12.82 -3.06
C LEU A 892 16.04 12.52 -3.92
N GLU A 893 16.71 11.40 -3.70
CA GLU A 893 17.85 10.91 -4.47
C GLU A 893 17.47 10.20 -5.77
N VAL A 894 16.17 9.97 -5.99
CA VAL A 894 15.67 9.23 -7.15
C VAL A 894 15.26 10.19 -8.26
N ASP A 895 15.68 9.88 -9.48
CA ASP A 895 15.22 10.60 -10.68
C ASP A 895 13.72 10.34 -10.91
N PRO A 896 12.88 11.38 -10.98
CA PRO A 896 11.43 11.24 -11.18
C PRO A 896 11.02 10.88 -12.62
N ILE A 897 11.96 10.75 -13.55
CA ILE A 897 11.62 10.36 -14.93
C ILE A 897 10.95 8.98 -14.95
N LEU A 898 9.75 8.93 -15.51
CA LEU A 898 8.97 7.71 -15.65
C LEU A 898 9.52 6.82 -16.78
N GLY A 899 9.25 5.54 -16.67
CA GLY A 899 9.69 4.54 -17.61
C GLY A 899 8.85 3.26 -17.54
N PRO A 900 9.35 2.16 -18.09
CA PRO A 900 8.59 0.91 -18.16
C PRO A 900 8.42 0.19 -16.80
N GLU A 901 9.12 0.63 -15.76
CA GLU A 901 9.00 0.10 -14.42
C GLU A 901 8.08 0.98 -13.57
N MET A 902 7.06 0.36 -12.95
CA MET A 902 6.09 1.06 -12.10
C MET A 902 6.71 1.64 -10.83
N ARG A 903 6.36 2.89 -10.51
CA ARG A 903 6.84 3.66 -9.36
C ARG A 903 5.74 4.27 -8.49
N SER A 904 4.50 4.37 -9.00
CA SER A 904 3.36 4.94 -8.28
C SER A 904 2.92 4.08 -7.09
N THR A 905 2.50 4.74 -6.01
CA THR A 905 1.99 4.09 -4.80
C THR A 905 0.47 3.98 -4.78
N GLY A 906 -0.22 4.88 -5.48
CA GLY A 906 -1.68 4.96 -5.51
C GLY A 906 -2.19 5.69 -6.74
N GLU A 907 -3.50 5.85 -6.79
CA GLU A 907 -4.20 6.50 -7.89
C GLU A 907 -5.41 7.28 -7.40
N VAL A 908 -5.84 8.24 -8.20
CA VAL A 908 -7.02 9.06 -7.99
C VAL A 908 -7.88 9.10 -9.25
N LEU A 909 -9.13 9.54 -9.12
CA LEU A 909 -10.07 9.67 -10.22
C LEU A 909 -10.70 11.05 -10.22
N GLY A 910 -10.56 11.75 -11.33
CA GLY A 910 -11.31 12.95 -11.65
C GLY A 910 -12.47 12.65 -12.59
N MET A 911 -13.67 13.12 -12.30
CA MET A 911 -14.84 12.92 -13.12
C MET A 911 -15.51 14.26 -13.48
N ALA A 912 -15.85 14.45 -14.75
CA ALA A 912 -16.54 15.64 -15.24
C ALA A 912 -17.18 15.42 -16.63
N ASP A 913 -17.99 16.38 -17.06
CA ASP A 913 -18.64 16.37 -18.39
C ASP A 913 -17.68 16.74 -19.54
N SER A 914 -16.49 17.23 -19.21
CA SER A 914 -15.42 17.49 -20.19
C SER A 914 -14.10 16.85 -19.75
N PHE A 915 -13.28 16.44 -20.72
CA PHE A 915 -11.96 15.85 -20.46
C PHE A 915 -11.06 16.79 -19.65
N GLY A 916 -10.93 18.05 -20.08
CA GLY A 916 -10.06 19.03 -19.41
C GLY A 916 -10.41 19.23 -17.94
N LEU A 917 -11.72 19.29 -17.60
CA LEU A 917 -12.15 19.41 -16.21
C LEU A 917 -11.93 18.11 -15.42
N ALA A 918 -12.15 16.95 -16.04
CA ALA A 918 -11.88 15.66 -15.41
C ALA A 918 -10.38 15.50 -15.11
N PHE A 919 -9.52 15.87 -16.07
CA PHE A 919 -8.07 15.82 -15.89
C PHE A 919 -7.60 16.81 -14.81
N PHE A 920 -8.09 18.05 -14.85
CA PHE A 920 -7.79 19.04 -13.82
C PHE A 920 -8.16 18.53 -12.40
N LYS A 921 -9.33 17.91 -12.25
CA LYS A 921 -9.74 17.31 -10.98
C LYS A 921 -8.83 16.15 -10.57
N ALA A 922 -8.36 15.34 -11.52
CA ALA A 922 -7.42 14.24 -11.23
C ALA A 922 -6.08 14.79 -10.72
N GLU A 923 -5.55 15.85 -11.34
CA GLU A 923 -4.34 16.54 -10.86
C GLU A 923 -4.52 17.13 -9.46
N GLU A 924 -5.64 17.84 -9.20
CA GLU A 924 -5.96 18.35 -7.87
C GLU A 924 -6.00 17.20 -6.84
N ALA A 925 -6.63 16.06 -7.20
CA ALA A 925 -6.75 14.92 -6.32
C ALA A 925 -5.41 14.21 -6.07
N ALA A 926 -4.49 14.23 -7.05
CA ALA A 926 -3.11 13.75 -6.92
C ALA A 926 -2.20 14.71 -6.13
N GLN A 927 -2.76 15.83 -5.64
CA GLN A 927 -2.04 16.89 -4.93
C GLN A 927 -1.01 17.64 -5.82
N GLN A 928 -1.23 17.61 -7.13
CA GLN A 928 -0.49 18.41 -8.11
C GLN A 928 -1.17 19.79 -8.19
N VAL A 929 -0.57 20.77 -7.53
CA VAL A 929 -1.12 22.13 -7.55
C VAL A 929 -0.76 22.77 -8.88
N LEU A 930 -1.74 22.95 -9.76
CA LEU A 930 -1.57 23.68 -11.01
C LEU A 930 -1.63 25.18 -10.71
N PRO A 931 -0.57 25.96 -11.05
CA PRO A 931 -0.58 27.40 -10.85
C PRO A 931 -1.69 28.07 -11.67
N SER A 932 -2.41 29.01 -11.07
CA SER A 932 -3.42 29.83 -11.73
C SER A 932 -2.87 31.17 -12.26
N GLU A 933 -1.65 31.52 -11.87
CA GLU A 933 -0.93 32.75 -12.26
C GLU A 933 0.60 32.50 -12.20
N GLY A 934 1.39 33.38 -12.80
CA GLY A 934 2.83 33.29 -12.76
C GLY A 934 3.48 33.28 -14.15
N THR A 935 4.63 32.62 -14.25
CA THR A 935 5.38 32.51 -15.51
C THR A 935 5.46 31.06 -15.97
N VAL A 936 5.03 30.81 -17.21
CA VAL A 936 5.17 29.49 -17.85
C VAL A 936 6.39 29.47 -18.76
N LEU A 937 7.20 28.42 -18.67
CA LEU A 937 8.28 28.16 -19.62
C LEU A 937 7.76 27.28 -20.77
N ILE A 938 7.88 27.75 -21.99
CA ILE A 938 7.55 27.01 -23.20
C ILE A 938 8.81 26.82 -24.03
N THR A 939 9.25 25.56 -24.17
CA THR A 939 10.40 25.20 -25.02
C THR A 939 10.10 23.88 -25.71
N VAL A 940 10.06 23.88 -27.03
CA VAL A 940 9.68 22.74 -27.87
C VAL A 940 10.61 22.62 -29.08
N ALA A 941 10.70 21.42 -29.63
CA ALA A 941 11.41 21.16 -30.88
C ALA A 941 10.78 21.93 -32.04
N GLN A 942 11.51 22.13 -33.13
CA GLN A 942 11.05 22.93 -34.26
C GLN A 942 9.77 22.37 -34.89
N GLU A 943 9.68 21.06 -35.01
CA GLU A 943 8.53 20.35 -35.57
C GLU A 943 7.28 20.45 -34.70
N GLU A 944 7.43 20.60 -33.37
CA GLU A 944 6.33 20.69 -32.39
C GLU A 944 5.77 22.14 -32.24
N ARG A 945 6.44 23.14 -32.79
CA ARG A 945 6.03 24.55 -32.64
C ARG A 945 4.61 24.82 -33.12
N PRO A 946 4.14 24.29 -34.28
CA PRO A 946 2.77 24.52 -34.71
C PRO A 946 1.73 24.00 -33.71
N ALA A 947 2.00 22.83 -33.09
CA ALA A 947 1.10 22.21 -32.13
C ALA A 947 1.03 22.96 -30.78
N VAL A 948 2.11 23.67 -30.38
CA VAL A 948 2.13 24.42 -29.13
C VAL A 948 1.48 25.80 -29.23
N LEU A 949 1.14 26.25 -30.43
CA LEU A 949 0.62 27.60 -30.65
C LEU A 949 -0.67 27.89 -29.89
N ASP A 950 -1.65 27.00 -29.99
CA ASP A 950 -2.93 27.12 -29.30
C ASP A 950 -2.76 27.10 -27.79
N VAL A 951 -1.89 26.21 -27.29
CA VAL A 951 -1.55 26.11 -25.86
C VAL A 951 -0.93 27.41 -25.35
N ALA A 952 0.05 27.95 -26.06
CA ALA A 952 0.69 29.23 -25.71
C ALA A 952 -0.32 30.39 -25.73
N GLN A 953 -1.26 30.38 -26.65
CA GLN A 953 -2.29 31.41 -26.76
C GLN A 953 -3.27 31.33 -25.57
N GLU A 954 -3.60 30.11 -25.09
CA GLU A 954 -4.45 29.96 -23.91
C GLU A 954 -3.73 30.40 -22.63
N PHE A 955 -2.44 30.07 -22.44
CA PHE A 955 -1.67 30.61 -21.32
C PHE A 955 -1.62 32.14 -21.33
N TYR A 956 -1.41 32.72 -22.50
CA TYR A 956 -1.40 34.17 -22.65
C TYR A 956 -2.77 34.82 -22.31
N ARG A 957 -3.88 34.20 -22.74
CA ARG A 957 -5.25 34.64 -22.41
C ARG A 957 -5.55 34.54 -20.92
N LEU A 958 -5.03 33.50 -20.26
CA LEU A 958 -5.17 33.31 -18.81
C LEU A 958 -4.34 34.30 -17.99
N GLY A 959 -3.47 35.09 -18.62
CA GLY A 959 -2.67 36.15 -17.99
C GLY A 959 -1.30 35.67 -17.51
N PHE A 960 -0.85 34.46 -17.89
CA PHE A 960 0.50 34.01 -17.60
C PHE A 960 1.54 34.79 -18.40
N LYS A 961 2.67 35.08 -17.77
CA LYS A 961 3.88 35.48 -18.50
C LYS A 961 4.49 34.28 -19.19
N ILE A 962 4.96 34.42 -20.39
CA ILE A 962 5.56 33.31 -21.13
C ILE A 962 7.07 33.57 -21.26
N LYS A 963 7.90 32.64 -20.76
CA LYS A 963 9.32 32.57 -21.11
C LYS A 963 9.54 31.45 -22.12
N ALA A 964 10.35 31.66 -23.14
CA ALA A 964 10.59 30.66 -24.17
C ALA A 964 12.05 30.68 -24.66
N THR A 965 12.57 29.53 -25.06
CA THR A 965 13.91 29.46 -25.69
C THR A 965 13.87 30.16 -27.05
N ASN A 966 15.01 30.72 -27.48
CA ASN A 966 15.13 31.61 -28.63
C ASN A 966 14.33 31.17 -29.86
N GLY A 967 14.36 29.89 -30.23
CA GLY A 967 13.62 29.38 -31.40
C GLY A 967 12.10 29.38 -31.20
N THR A 968 11.64 29.00 -30.01
CA THR A 968 10.22 29.02 -29.66
C THR A 968 9.73 30.44 -29.45
N HIS A 969 10.54 31.30 -28.81
CA HIS A 969 10.21 32.72 -28.62
C HIS A 969 9.95 33.42 -29.96
N ARG A 970 10.86 33.29 -30.96
CA ARG A 970 10.67 33.85 -32.28
C ARG A 970 9.38 33.35 -32.94
N PHE A 971 9.13 32.04 -32.86
CA PHE A 971 7.91 31.47 -33.43
C PHE A 971 6.63 32.05 -32.80
N LEU A 972 6.59 32.19 -31.46
CA LEU A 972 5.45 32.77 -30.74
C LEU A 972 5.28 34.24 -31.11
N ALA A 973 6.37 35.02 -31.20
CA ALA A 973 6.34 36.43 -31.62
C ALA A 973 5.82 36.59 -33.06
N ASP A 974 6.21 35.73 -33.98
CA ASP A 974 5.73 35.75 -35.38
C ASP A 974 4.20 35.51 -35.47
N HIS A 975 3.62 34.87 -34.42
CA HIS A 975 2.16 34.61 -34.29
C HIS A 975 1.45 35.57 -33.34
N GLY A 976 2.13 36.64 -32.91
CA GLY A 976 1.52 37.71 -32.08
C GLY A 976 1.36 37.34 -30.60
N ILE A 977 2.05 36.33 -30.10
CA ILE A 977 2.07 35.94 -28.67
C ILE A 977 3.32 36.55 -28.02
N GLU A 978 3.13 37.42 -27.03
CA GLU A 978 4.21 38.04 -26.29
C GLU A 978 4.91 37.00 -25.37
N SER A 979 6.22 36.97 -25.43
CA SER A 979 7.04 36.07 -24.57
C SER A 979 8.41 36.72 -24.33
N GLU A 980 9.09 36.27 -23.27
CA GLU A 980 10.45 36.67 -22.94
C GLU A 980 11.45 35.57 -23.34
N PRO A 981 12.57 35.89 -23.98
CA PRO A 981 13.57 34.91 -24.34
C PRO A 981 14.35 34.46 -23.09
N ILE A 982 14.66 33.13 -23.02
CA ILE A 982 15.54 32.55 -22.02
C ILE A 982 16.56 31.63 -22.69
N LEU A 983 17.79 31.62 -22.16
CA LEU A 983 18.85 30.76 -22.69
C LEU A 983 18.69 29.30 -22.28
N LYS A 984 19.09 28.37 -23.15
CA LYS A 984 19.31 26.97 -22.77
C LYS A 984 20.57 26.87 -21.91
N MET A 985 20.73 25.79 -21.17
CA MET A 985 21.85 25.55 -20.26
C MET A 985 23.23 25.71 -20.94
N HIS A 986 23.36 25.27 -22.18
CA HIS A 986 24.62 25.30 -22.95
C HIS A 986 24.86 26.63 -23.70
N GLU A 987 23.87 27.53 -23.71
CA GLU A 987 23.98 28.83 -24.42
C GLU A 987 24.54 29.94 -23.54
N GLY A 988 24.56 29.76 -22.21
CA GLY A 988 25.09 30.75 -21.28
C GLY A 988 24.21 30.97 -20.04
N ARG A 989 24.40 32.10 -19.37
CA ARG A 989 23.64 32.53 -18.18
C ARG A 989 23.15 33.94 -18.31
N PRO A 990 21.97 34.33 -17.72
CA PRO A 990 21.03 33.46 -17.03
C PRO A 990 20.32 32.50 -18.00
N ASN A 991 20.10 31.30 -17.57
CA ASN A 991 19.46 30.25 -18.35
C ASN A 991 18.22 29.67 -17.65
N ILE A 992 17.61 28.64 -18.21
CA ILE A 992 16.40 28.01 -17.67
C ILE A 992 16.59 27.59 -16.19
N VAL A 993 17.74 27.03 -15.84
CA VAL A 993 18.03 26.62 -14.46
C VAL A 993 18.08 27.84 -13.52
N ASP A 994 18.73 28.93 -13.93
CA ASP A 994 18.75 30.14 -13.14
C ASP A 994 17.34 30.69 -12.91
N GLY A 995 16.48 30.69 -13.96
CA GLY A 995 15.10 31.14 -13.86
C GLY A 995 14.27 30.32 -12.87
N ILE A 996 14.44 29.00 -12.87
CA ILE A 996 13.78 28.09 -11.93
C ILE A 996 14.31 28.32 -10.49
N MET A 997 15.63 28.36 -10.32
CA MET A 997 16.26 28.55 -9.00
C MET A 997 15.88 29.89 -8.37
N ASN A 998 15.74 30.95 -9.18
CA ASN A 998 15.32 32.28 -8.74
C ASN A 998 13.80 32.44 -8.58
N ARG A 999 13.02 31.40 -8.85
CA ARG A 999 11.53 31.40 -8.85
C ARG A 999 10.93 32.44 -9.82
N GLU A 1000 11.58 32.64 -10.95
CA GLU A 1000 11.10 33.48 -12.03
C GLU A 1000 10.23 32.72 -13.05
N ILE A 1001 10.25 31.40 -12.93
CA ILE A 1001 9.50 30.41 -13.72
C ILE A 1001 8.80 29.48 -12.75
#